data_7eecc1c3d6f7db83037bf757dafa4d76
#
_entry.id   7eecc1c3d6f7db83037bf757dafa4d76
#
_cell.length_a   1.000
_cell.length_b   1.000
_cell.length_c   1.000
_cell.angle_alpha   90.00
_cell.angle_beta   90.00
_cell.angle_gamma   90.00
#
_symmetry.space_group_name_H-M   'P 1'
#
loop_
_entity.id
_entity.type
_entity.pdbx_description
1 polymer ?
#
loop_
_entity_poly.entity_id
_entity_poly.type
_entity_poly.pdbx_seq_one_letter_code
_entity_poly.pdbx_strand_id
1 'polypeptide(L)'
;MRRLPPILLLLVLLAPCAAPAQQQVNPDQLRPPFNDPRAARHWTRDRAYDLQHVKLELGIDWEKREIAGTATLTLAPLNDGLTRVTLDAAELTIEAVTTSGGGKLDFAAGAKELTVVLDRAYSAGEAVTLAIRYRARPRKGFYFVAPDQAYPTKPRQAWTQGESEYNHYWFPSYDFPNDKATSETIVAVPAEMIVIGNGRLVEVRENPAAKTKTYHWREEVPHSTYLISLVAGRFDRHVDMLGELPVEYYVPPGTDAATVKRSFALTPEMIRFFADYSATPYPYERYAQDTVEEFLWGGMENISATTLYTDTLHDEAAAPNWSSEGLVAHELAHQWWGDWLTCRDWSHLWLNESFATFFTNLWFERRLGRDEYDYRVWENWQDYFEEDRKDYRRPIVMPVYVDEMDLFDEHTYPKGAAVLAMLRAVVGDEEFQKSIRHYAAKHARQPVDTEDFRKAIAEATGQDLGWFFDEWLYRAGHPEFAVTSEWDEPTRTAHLVVEQKQALKEMTPIFRMLVEIEFTTAAGAQTFRVEVAHARDDFYFPLAARPTRVRFDPGQKIIKKLEFAKSREELTDLATNDPNVAGRIWAAQQLAERAGDLVALAIARDVLLQDRFYGVRLETAKALGKTHSAVARDALIEALRDPDARVREAAAEALGEFAGDATAAAALEGVVRSEPKVYVVAAALKSLGKMQAPKAFETLRSALGRDSHRDVIRQKALEGLAELGDAPGLPLALEWARYGRPPRAREAAIEALGKLGRGDDNVFRYLTSLLADPYVWARRAALTALGELGDARALPTLEAFAANEIERRLQREAEIAIDKLRRAQAAKRTADDLAREVETLKQEVRTLREKAAAPPR
;
A
#
# COMPACT_ATOMS: atom_id res chain seq x y z
N MET A 1 -37.68 -70.94 25.21
CA MET A 1 -37.99 -69.85 24.31
C MET A 1 -37.86 -68.54 25.05
N ARG A 2 -36.69 -67.86 24.97
CA ARG A 2 -36.53 -66.45 25.33
C ARG A 2 -35.66 -65.82 24.23
N ARG A 3 -36.23 -64.88 23.50
CA ARG A 3 -35.61 -64.16 22.40
C ARG A 3 -34.57 -63.16 22.92
N LEU A 4 -33.34 -63.17 22.38
CA LEU A 4 -32.30 -62.12 22.51
C LEU A 4 -32.63 -60.97 21.54
N PRO A 5 -32.36 -59.74 21.94
CA PRO A 5 -32.50 -58.56 20.99
C PRO A 5 -31.30 -58.46 20.04
N PRO A 6 -31.47 -57.87 18.85
CA PRO A 6 -30.40 -57.75 17.89
C PRO A 6 -29.41 -56.66 18.29
N ILE A 7 -28.14 -56.98 18.15
CA ILE A 7 -27.00 -56.01 18.23
C ILE A 7 -27.07 -55.12 17.00
N LEU A 8 -27.27 -53.85 17.22
CA LEU A 8 -27.19 -52.78 16.21
C LEU A 8 -25.72 -52.57 15.85
N LEU A 9 -25.32 -53.02 14.67
CA LEU A 9 -23.99 -52.74 14.09
C LEU A 9 -23.99 -51.30 13.62
N LEU A 10 -23.33 -50.39 14.35
CA LEU A 10 -23.11 -49.00 13.96
C LEU A 10 -22.01 -49.00 12.87
N LEU A 11 -22.40 -48.93 11.61
CA LEU A 11 -21.49 -48.60 10.52
C LEU A 11 -21.09 -47.13 10.66
N VAL A 12 -19.88 -46.86 11.16
CA VAL A 12 -19.24 -45.57 11.05
C VAL A 12 -18.82 -45.40 9.57
N LEU A 13 -19.64 -44.70 8.81
CA LEU A 13 -19.26 -44.17 7.52
C LEU A 13 -18.15 -43.16 7.77
N LEU A 14 -16.92 -43.51 7.39
CA LEU A 14 -15.85 -42.55 7.19
C LEU A 14 -16.27 -41.59 6.08
N ALA A 15 -16.83 -40.46 6.45
CA ALA A 15 -16.93 -39.32 5.56
C ALA A 15 -15.49 -38.88 5.20
N PRO A 16 -15.23 -38.59 3.91
CA PRO A 16 -13.93 -38.00 3.56
C PRO A 16 -13.73 -36.74 4.38
N CYS A 17 -12.54 -36.58 4.98
CA CYS A 17 -12.12 -35.35 5.62
C CYS A 17 -12.33 -34.22 4.61
N ALA A 18 -13.38 -33.44 4.81
CA ALA A 18 -13.44 -32.11 4.22
C ALA A 18 -12.18 -31.37 4.67
N ALA A 19 -11.44 -30.85 3.72
CA ALA A 19 -10.38 -29.89 4.02
C ALA A 19 -10.92 -28.85 5.02
N PRO A 20 -10.15 -28.41 6.02
CA PRO A 20 -10.63 -27.42 6.95
C PRO A 20 -11.12 -26.24 6.13
N ALA A 21 -12.42 -25.93 6.24
CA ALA A 21 -12.97 -24.70 5.72
C ALA A 21 -12.03 -23.59 6.19
N GLN A 22 -11.45 -22.85 5.25
CA GLN A 22 -10.66 -21.67 5.59
C GLN A 22 -11.51 -20.87 6.56
N GLN A 23 -11.03 -20.71 7.78
CA GLN A 23 -11.71 -19.89 8.76
C GLN A 23 -11.83 -18.51 8.14
N GLN A 24 -13.02 -18.13 7.71
CA GLN A 24 -13.34 -16.76 7.36
C GLN A 24 -12.94 -15.93 8.57
N VAL A 25 -11.96 -15.07 8.38
CA VAL A 25 -11.54 -14.14 9.43
C VAL A 25 -12.78 -13.36 9.82
N ASN A 26 -13.15 -13.47 11.09
CA ASN A 26 -14.30 -12.77 11.63
C ASN A 26 -14.02 -11.26 11.53
N PRO A 27 -14.74 -10.46 10.69
CA PRO A 27 -14.50 -9.01 10.60
C PRO A 27 -14.82 -8.26 11.90
N ASP A 28 -15.56 -8.87 12.85
CA ASP A 28 -15.73 -8.32 14.20
C ASP A 28 -14.48 -8.46 15.07
N GLN A 29 -13.48 -9.19 14.60
CA GLN A 29 -12.13 -9.20 15.13
C GLN A 29 -11.26 -8.25 14.30
N LEU A 30 -11.75 -7.02 14.07
CA LEU A 30 -10.89 -5.94 13.64
C LEU A 30 -9.69 -5.95 14.58
N ARG A 31 -8.53 -6.14 14.00
CA ARG A 31 -7.29 -6.08 14.78
C ARG A 31 -6.97 -4.63 15.10
N PRO A 32 -6.08 -4.39 16.02
CA PRO A 32 -5.44 -3.09 16.06
C PRO A 32 -5.09 -2.65 14.61
N PRO A 33 -5.35 -1.38 14.23
CA PRO A 33 -5.56 -0.28 15.17
C PRO A 33 -7.01 0.02 15.52
N PHE A 34 -7.99 -0.47 14.77
CA PHE A 34 -9.37 0.04 14.85
C PHE A 34 -10.19 -0.55 16.02
N ASN A 35 -9.85 -1.74 16.51
CA ASN A 35 -10.43 -2.36 17.72
C ASN A 35 -9.52 -2.25 18.95
N ASP A 36 -8.43 -1.49 18.88
CA ASP A 36 -7.57 -1.23 20.02
C ASP A 36 -8.35 -0.40 21.06
N PRO A 37 -8.27 -0.72 22.35
CA PRO A 37 -8.88 0.11 23.40
C PRO A 37 -8.43 1.58 23.42
N ARG A 38 -7.29 1.89 22.80
CA ARG A 38 -6.78 3.26 22.63
C ARG A 38 -7.44 4.00 21.47
N ALA A 39 -8.06 3.28 20.50
CA ALA A 39 -8.69 3.91 19.36
C ALA A 39 -9.83 4.83 19.83
N ALA A 40 -9.79 6.06 19.39
CA ALA A 40 -10.76 7.10 19.75
C ALA A 40 -11.36 7.71 18.49
N ARG A 41 -12.54 8.32 18.65
CA ARG A 41 -13.11 9.12 17.57
C ARG A 41 -12.37 10.45 17.49
N HIS A 42 -11.87 10.74 16.31
CA HIS A 42 -11.24 12.01 15.97
C HIS A 42 -12.25 12.94 15.29
N TRP A 43 -12.06 14.23 15.49
CA TRP A 43 -12.86 15.30 14.93
C TRP A 43 -11.95 16.34 14.31
N THR A 44 -12.44 17.05 13.31
CA THR A 44 -11.73 18.22 12.82
C THR A 44 -11.39 19.16 13.98
N ARG A 45 -10.15 19.57 14.06
CA ARG A 45 -9.61 20.36 15.16
C ARG A 45 -10.14 21.78 15.13
N ASP A 46 -10.57 22.32 16.29
CA ASP A 46 -10.97 23.70 16.44
C ASP A 46 -9.79 24.66 16.28
N ARG A 47 -10.03 25.82 15.67
CA ARG A 47 -9.02 26.88 15.50
C ARG A 47 -9.41 28.13 16.26
N ALA A 48 -8.48 28.73 16.98
CA ALA A 48 -8.61 30.04 17.59
C ALA A 48 -8.04 31.17 16.71
N TYR A 49 -7.19 30.82 15.76
CA TYR A 49 -6.51 31.71 14.84
C TYR A 49 -6.35 31.06 13.45
N ASP A 50 -6.05 31.87 12.48
CA ASP A 50 -5.67 31.53 11.13
C ASP A 50 -4.16 31.69 10.97
N LEU A 51 -3.42 30.61 10.65
CA LEU A 51 -1.99 30.66 10.40
C LEU A 51 -1.75 31.15 8.97
N GLN A 52 -1.12 32.32 8.84
CA GLN A 52 -0.96 32.98 7.54
C GLN A 52 0.41 32.77 6.92
N HIS A 53 1.46 32.68 7.76
CA HIS A 53 2.83 32.55 7.29
C HIS A 53 3.72 31.84 8.29
N VAL A 54 4.59 30.96 7.79
CA VAL A 54 5.63 30.25 8.52
C VAL A 54 6.99 30.60 7.93
N LYS A 55 7.89 31.22 8.71
CA LYS A 55 9.26 31.46 8.30
C LYS A 55 10.23 30.73 9.23
N LEU A 56 11.07 29.87 8.67
CA LEU A 56 12.07 29.08 9.38
C LEU A 56 13.49 29.55 9.04
N GLU A 57 14.25 30.03 10.02
CA GLU A 57 15.65 30.38 9.87
C GLU A 57 16.50 29.42 10.70
N LEU A 58 17.18 28.45 10.04
CA LEU A 58 17.74 27.28 10.67
C LEU A 58 19.23 27.09 10.40
N GLY A 59 19.95 26.60 11.41
CA GLY A 59 21.26 26.00 11.29
C GLY A 59 21.21 24.51 11.63
N ILE A 60 21.99 23.70 10.93
CA ILE A 60 22.06 22.24 11.09
C ILE A 60 23.41 21.88 11.71
N ASP A 61 23.40 21.29 12.91
CA ASP A 61 24.57 20.67 13.53
C ASP A 61 24.59 19.18 13.20
N TRP A 62 25.33 18.82 12.18
CA TRP A 62 25.43 17.48 11.62
C TRP A 62 26.00 16.45 12.61
N GLU A 63 26.91 16.86 13.48
CA GLU A 63 27.58 15.96 14.43
C GLU A 63 26.67 15.64 15.63
N LYS A 64 25.92 16.66 16.10
CA LYS A 64 24.97 16.47 17.19
C LYS A 64 23.60 15.97 16.73
N ARG A 65 23.36 15.93 15.40
CA ARG A 65 22.03 15.70 14.82
C ARG A 65 21.00 16.64 15.43
N GLU A 66 21.33 17.92 15.44
CA GLU A 66 20.52 18.98 16.06
C GLU A 66 20.24 20.08 15.05
N ILE A 67 19.05 20.62 15.09
CA ILE A 67 18.69 21.86 14.41
C ILE A 67 18.47 22.94 15.46
N ALA A 68 18.83 24.18 15.13
CA ALA A 68 18.60 25.33 15.97
C ALA A 68 18.30 26.56 15.14
N GLY A 69 17.39 27.39 15.60
CA GLY A 69 17.00 28.55 14.83
C GLY A 69 15.80 29.31 15.40
N THR A 70 15.13 30.01 14.49
CA THR A 70 13.93 30.79 14.81
C THR A 70 12.80 30.41 13.86
N ALA A 71 11.66 30.02 14.40
CA ALA A 71 10.39 29.96 13.69
C ALA A 71 9.64 31.28 13.90
N THR A 72 9.36 32.00 12.83
CA THR A 72 8.54 33.23 12.87
C THR A 72 7.18 32.90 12.26
N LEU A 73 6.13 32.98 13.10
CA LEU A 73 4.77 32.65 12.70
C LEU A 73 3.94 33.94 12.67
N THR A 74 3.26 34.17 11.55
CA THR A 74 2.25 35.21 11.43
C THR A 74 0.88 34.56 11.43
N LEU A 75 0.01 35.00 12.33
CA LEU A 75 -1.33 34.47 12.50
C LEU A 75 -2.33 35.60 12.72
N ALA A 76 -3.60 35.33 12.49
CA ALA A 76 -4.71 36.24 12.76
C ALA A 76 -5.76 35.57 13.63
N PRO A 77 -6.24 36.19 14.74
CA PRO A 77 -7.33 35.67 15.53
C PRO A 77 -8.60 35.52 14.70
N LEU A 78 -9.32 34.43 14.89
CA LEU A 78 -10.64 34.21 14.28
C LEU A 78 -11.76 34.95 15.01
N ASN A 79 -11.54 35.24 16.31
CA ASN A 79 -12.47 35.96 17.17
C ASN A 79 -11.75 37.05 17.97
N ASP A 80 -12.49 38.05 18.42
CA ASP A 80 -11.97 39.08 19.28
C ASP A 80 -11.50 38.53 20.63
N GLY A 81 -10.44 39.15 21.19
CA GLY A 81 -9.98 38.88 22.53
C GLY A 81 -8.98 37.74 22.69
N LEU A 82 -8.28 37.37 21.63
CA LEU A 82 -7.19 36.36 21.68
C LEU A 82 -6.07 36.87 22.59
N THR A 83 -5.82 36.16 23.69
CA THR A 83 -4.74 36.46 24.66
C THR A 83 -3.71 35.34 24.80
N ARG A 84 -3.97 34.19 24.18
CA ARG A 84 -3.09 33.02 24.19
C ARG A 84 -3.10 32.32 22.84
N VAL A 85 -1.92 31.83 22.46
CA VAL A 85 -1.75 30.99 21.27
C VAL A 85 -1.17 29.65 21.73
N THR A 86 -1.81 28.55 21.34
CA THR A 86 -1.29 27.19 21.54
C THR A 86 -0.82 26.65 20.20
N LEU A 87 0.42 26.16 20.16
CA LEU A 87 1.07 25.57 18.99
C LEU A 87 1.44 24.13 19.31
N ASP A 88 1.46 23.27 18.32
CA ASP A 88 2.04 21.94 18.41
C ASP A 88 3.57 22.07 18.46
N ALA A 89 4.21 21.39 19.40
CA ALA A 89 5.64 21.47 19.66
C ALA A 89 6.10 20.26 20.49
N ALA A 90 6.57 19.21 19.85
CA ALA A 90 7.02 18.00 20.53
C ALA A 90 8.54 17.94 20.57
N GLU A 91 9.10 17.66 21.75
CA GLU A 91 10.55 17.48 21.95
C GLU A 91 11.41 18.70 21.60
N LEU A 92 10.82 19.89 21.52
CA LEU A 92 11.52 21.14 21.26
C LEU A 92 12.02 21.78 22.57
N THR A 93 13.23 22.31 22.55
CA THR A 93 13.73 23.19 23.59
C THR A 93 13.47 24.63 23.20
N ILE A 94 12.42 25.24 23.74
CA ILE A 94 12.09 26.66 23.51
C ILE A 94 12.98 27.56 24.35
N GLU A 95 13.71 28.47 23.72
CA GLU A 95 14.65 29.37 24.39
C GLU A 95 14.05 30.74 24.64
N ALA A 96 13.24 31.25 23.74
CA ALA A 96 12.59 32.55 23.86
C ALA A 96 11.40 32.66 22.90
N VAL A 97 10.39 33.42 23.31
CA VAL A 97 9.30 33.86 22.43
C VAL A 97 9.23 35.38 22.49
N THR A 98 9.18 36.04 21.32
CA THR A 98 9.10 37.50 21.23
C THR A 98 8.05 37.93 20.20
N THR A 99 7.51 39.14 20.34
CA THR A 99 6.72 39.80 19.30
C THR A 99 7.63 40.28 18.15
N SER A 100 7.05 40.73 17.03
CA SER A 100 7.78 41.36 15.92
C SER A 100 8.60 42.60 16.36
N GLY A 101 8.15 43.31 17.40
CA GLY A 101 8.87 44.43 17.98
C GLY A 101 9.97 44.05 18.98
N GLY A 102 10.25 42.77 19.18
CA GLY A 102 11.28 42.28 20.12
C GLY A 102 10.81 42.19 21.57
N GLY A 103 9.54 42.49 21.88
CA GLY A 103 8.96 42.33 23.21
C GLY A 103 8.92 40.86 23.61
N LYS A 104 9.46 40.54 24.80
CA LYS A 104 9.43 39.16 25.33
C LYS A 104 8.01 38.79 25.74
N LEU A 105 7.63 37.56 25.42
CA LEU A 105 6.35 36.96 25.81
C LEU A 105 6.57 35.82 26.79
N ASP A 106 5.66 35.68 27.74
CA ASP A 106 5.62 34.52 28.62
C ASP A 106 5.10 33.29 27.86
N PHE A 107 5.68 32.14 28.12
CA PHE A 107 5.27 30.89 27.48
C PHE A 107 5.41 29.71 28.44
N ALA A 108 4.64 28.65 28.15
CA ALA A 108 4.75 27.35 28.81
C ALA A 108 4.94 26.28 27.72
N ALA A 109 6.06 25.55 27.79
CA ALA A 109 6.36 24.43 26.92
C ALA A 109 5.96 23.12 27.63
N GLY A 110 5.00 22.39 27.06
CA GLY A 110 4.58 21.05 27.46
C GLY A 110 5.34 19.94 26.73
N ALA A 111 4.85 18.72 26.83
CA ALA A 111 5.46 17.58 26.13
C ALA A 111 5.24 17.63 24.61
N LYS A 112 4.09 18.14 24.17
CA LYS A 112 3.69 18.22 22.76
C LYS A 112 3.13 19.60 22.35
N GLU A 113 3.05 20.54 23.24
CA GLU A 113 2.42 21.85 23.01
C GLU A 113 3.28 22.98 23.56
N LEU A 114 3.21 24.13 22.88
CA LEU A 114 3.75 25.41 23.34
C LEU A 114 2.59 26.39 23.48
N THR A 115 2.30 26.84 24.70
CA THR A 115 1.33 27.91 24.96
C THR A 115 2.06 29.23 25.14
N VAL A 116 1.75 30.24 24.35
CA VAL A 116 2.29 31.60 24.42
C VAL A 116 1.23 32.55 24.96
N VAL A 117 1.59 33.35 25.95
CA VAL A 117 0.72 34.41 26.48
C VAL A 117 1.05 35.70 25.72
N LEU A 118 0.07 36.26 25.03
CA LEU A 118 0.24 37.48 24.25
C LEU A 118 0.34 38.69 25.16
N ASP A 119 1.00 39.77 24.69
CA ASP A 119 1.21 41.05 25.41
C ASP A 119 -0.08 41.84 25.63
N ARG A 120 -1.14 41.54 24.86
CA ARG A 120 -2.49 42.12 24.95
C ARG A 120 -3.53 41.22 24.32
N ALA A 121 -4.77 41.58 24.44
CA ALA A 121 -5.83 40.97 23.63
C ALA A 121 -5.77 41.48 22.18
N TYR A 122 -5.89 40.59 21.23
CA TYR A 122 -5.94 40.90 19.79
C TYR A 122 -7.35 40.64 19.24
N SER A 123 -7.76 41.50 18.29
CA SER A 123 -9.06 41.41 17.65
C SER A 123 -9.02 40.51 16.43
N ALA A 124 -10.21 40.04 15.99
CA ALA A 124 -10.35 39.22 14.80
C ALA A 124 -9.69 39.85 13.56
N GLY A 125 -8.90 39.05 12.84
CA GLY A 125 -8.19 39.48 11.64
C GLY A 125 -6.95 40.38 11.88
N GLU A 126 -6.63 40.74 13.12
CA GLU A 126 -5.43 41.51 13.44
C GLU A 126 -4.18 40.63 13.35
N ALA A 127 -3.13 41.09 12.66
CA ALA A 127 -1.91 40.28 12.51
C ALA A 127 -1.12 40.19 13.84
N VAL A 128 -0.81 38.98 14.25
CA VAL A 128 0.05 38.63 15.39
C VAL A 128 1.27 37.91 14.85
N THR A 129 2.48 38.43 15.12
CA THR A 129 3.71 37.75 14.71
C THR A 129 4.50 37.33 15.94
N LEU A 130 4.81 36.04 16.00
CA LEU A 130 5.57 35.41 17.07
C LEU A 130 6.91 34.92 16.50
N ALA A 131 8.04 35.37 17.08
CA ALA A 131 9.36 34.82 16.79
C ALA A 131 9.79 33.90 17.94
N ILE A 132 9.88 32.59 17.63
CA ILE A 132 10.15 31.52 18.59
C ILE A 132 11.55 31.01 18.33
N ARG A 133 12.48 31.28 19.25
CA ARG A 133 13.84 30.74 19.21
C ARG A 133 13.87 29.37 19.89
N TYR A 134 14.41 28.38 19.21
CA TYR A 134 14.38 27.00 19.69
C TYR A 134 15.56 26.19 19.18
N ARG A 135 15.71 24.98 19.74
CA ARG A 135 16.53 23.90 19.24
C ARG A 135 15.78 22.57 19.35
N ALA A 136 16.13 21.61 18.47
CA ALA A 136 15.56 20.27 18.48
C ALA A 136 16.61 19.21 18.10
N ARG A 137 16.47 18.03 18.72
CA ARG A 137 17.11 16.78 18.29
C ARG A 137 16.02 15.81 17.86
N PRO A 138 15.47 16.01 16.67
CA PRO A 138 14.27 15.32 16.27
C PRO A 138 14.50 13.81 16.12
N ARG A 139 13.58 13.02 16.67
CA ARG A 139 13.50 11.58 16.45
C ARG A 139 12.49 11.24 15.34
N LYS A 140 11.68 12.20 14.92
CA LYS A 140 10.61 12.12 13.92
C LYS A 140 10.51 13.46 13.18
N GLY A 141 10.01 13.47 11.96
CA GLY A 141 9.78 14.68 11.17
C GLY A 141 11.03 15.24 10.49
N PHE A 142 12.22 15.14 11.08
CA PHE A 142 13.50 15.56 10.50
C PHE A 142 14.56 14.47 10.74
N TYR A 143 15.15 13.96 9.68
CA TYR A 143 16.02 12.78 9.70
C TYR A 143 17.42 13.12 9.21
N PHE A 144 18.41 12.43 9.79
CA PHE A 144 19.82 12.57 9.45
C PHE A 144 20.39 11.27 8.93
N VAL A 145 20.90 11.29 7.71
CA VAL A 145 21.66 10.19 7.11
C VAL A 145 23.15 10.59 7.11
N ALA A 146 24.01 9.69 7.54
CA ALA A 146 25.43 9.94 7.60
C ALA A 146 26.24 8.65 7.36
N PRO A 147 27.42 8.74 6.73
CA PRO A 147 28.32 7.61 6.62
C PRO A 147 28.81 7.18 8.00
N ASP A 148 29.10 5.90 8.13
CA ASP A 148 29.77 5.30 9.29
C ASP A 148 30.85 4.31 8.85
N GLN A 149 31.48 3.63 9.80
CA GLN A 149 32.58 2.71 9.51
C GLN A 149 32.14 1.53 8.63
N ALA A 150 30.90 1.07 8.76
CA ALA A 150 30.36 -0.07 8.01
C ALA A 150 29.78 0.35 6.65
N TYR A 151 29.27 1.57 6.55
CA TYR A 151 28.73 2.17 5.34
C TYR A 151 29.46 3.48 4.98
N PRO A 152 30.76 3.42 4.62
CA PRO A 152 31.58 4.62 4.39
C PRO A 152 31.17 5.44 3.17
N THR A 153 30.44 4.83 2.23
CA THR A 153 29.96 5.47 1.00
C THR A 153 28.55 6.08 1.15
N LYS A 154 27.89 5.85 2.29
CA LYS A 154 26.58 6.45 2.55
C LYS A 154 26.67 7.98 2.48
N PRO A 155 25.74 8.69 1.79
CA PRO A 155 25.79 10.14 1.71
C PRO A 155 25.55 10.79 3.09
N ARG A 156 26.00 12.01 3.24
CA ARG A 156 25.57 12.90 4.33
C ARG A 156 24.38 13.70 3.81
N GLN A 157 23.21 13.40 4.33
CA GLN A 157 21.95 14.04 3.97
C GLN A 157 21.11 14.33 5.22
N ALA A 158 20.25 15.33 5.12
CA ALA A 158 19.14 15.53 6.04
C ALA A 158 17.88 15.77 5.21
N TRP A 159 16.76 15.20 5.65
CA TRP A 159 15.48 15.33 4.97
C TRP A 159 14.33 15.31 5.99
N THR A 160 13.18 15.82 5.57
CA THR A 160 11.99 15.93 6.41
C THR A 160 10.86 15.06 5.88
N GLN A 161 9.97 14.65 6.79
CA GLN A 161 8.69 14.02 6.51
C GLN A 161 7.65 14.62 7.44
N GLY A 162 6.73 15.39 6.89
CA GLY A 162 5.74 16.11 7.67
C GLY A 162 4.45 15.33 7.90
N GLU A 163 4.04 14.50 6.97
CA GLU A 163 2.79 13.76 7.04
C GLU A 163 2.89 12.55 8.02
N SER A 164 1.87 12.35 8.87
CA SER A 164 0.62 13.15 8.95
C SER A 164 0.82 14.45 9.76
N GLU A 165 1.33 14.38 10.98
CA GLU A 165 1.55 15.51 11.91
C GLU A 165 2.96 15.43 12.51
N TYR A 166 4.02 15.36 11.66
CA TYR A 166 5.38 15.17 12.17
C TYR A 166 6.23 16.43 12.12
N ASN A 167 5.73 17.53 11.54
CA ASN A 167 6.49 18.78 11.48
C ASN A 167 6.65 19.43 12.85
N HIS A 168 5.74 19.24 13.78
CA HIS A 168 5.87 19.77 15.15
C HIS A 168 7.01 19.13 15.97
N TYR A 169 7.70 18.09 15.47
CA TYR A 169 8.92 17.54 16.08
C TYR A 169 10.19 18.32 15.69
N TRP A 170 10.13 19.20 14.68
CA TRP A 170 11.29 19.98 14.28
C TRP A 170 11.08 21.49 14.19
N PHE A 171 9.84 21.98 14.17
CA PHE A 171 9.50 23.38 14.41
C PHE A 171 8.13 23.53 15.07
N PRO A 172 7.91 24.57 15.91
CA PRO A 172 6.60 24.82 16.49
C PRO A 172 5.63 25.35 15.43
N SER A 173 4.42 24.77 15.32
CA SER A 173 3.43 25.16 14.32
C SER A 173 2.00 24.80 14.73
N TYR A 174 1.03 25.12 13.90
CA TYR A 174 -0.28 24.46 13.89
C TYR A 174 -0.19 23.28 12.91
N ASP A 175 0.02 22.07 13.43
CA ASP A 175 0.34 20.89 12.64
C ASP A 175 -0.90 20.01 12.43
N PHE A 176 -1.89 20.57 11.69
CA PHE A 176 -3.13 19.89 11.33
C PHE A 176 -3.60 20.37 9.94
N PRO A 177 -4.21 19.49 9.09
CA PRO A 177 -4.44 19.81 7.67
C PRO A 177 -5.53 20.87 7.39
N ASN A 178 -6.33 21.28 8.39
CA ASN A 178 -7.46 22.20 8.19
C ASN A 178 -7.07 23.68 8.15
N ASP A 179 -5.78 24.01 8.12
CA ASP A 179 -5.27 25.36 7.95
C ASP A 179 -4.19 25.43 6.88
N LYS A 180 -4.08 26.55 6.18
CA LYS A 180 -3.11 26.76 5.10
C LYS A 180 -2.37 28.07 5.27
N ALA A 181 -1.06 28.02 5.17
CA ALA A 181 -0.17 29.16 5.28
C ALA A 181 0.86 29.20 4.15
N THR A 182 1.41 30.36 3.85
CA THR A 182 2.62 30.49 3.03
C THR A 182 3.86 30.14 3.85
N SER A 183 4.97 29.76 3.21
CA SER A 183 6.19 29.40 3.94
C SER A 183 7.47 29.96 3.36
N GLU A 184 8.46 30.16 4.25
CA GLU A 184 9.84 30.46 3.90
C GLU A 184 10.81 29.59 4.70
N THR A 185 11.85 29.06 4.05
CA THR A 185 12.94 28.36 4.71
C THR A 185 14.29 29.02 4.37
N ILE A 186 15.04 29.38 5.39
CA ILE A 186 16.39 29.98 5.27
C ILE A 186 17.35 29.07 6.02
N VAL A 187 18.21 28.36 5.30
CA VAL A 187 19.03 27.31 5.88
C VAL A 187 20.49 27.42 5.48
N ALA A 188 21.36 27.39 6.46
CA ALA A 188 22.80 27.39 6.26
C ALA A 188 23.37 25.98 6.29
N VAL A 189 24.14 25.64 5.24
CA VAL A 189 24.77 24.30 5.07
C VAL A 189 26.23 24.46 4.65
N PRO A 190 27.07 23.40 4.78
CA PRO A 190 28.42 23.37 4.19
C PRO A 190 28.39 23.74 2.70
N ALA A 191 29.44 24.44 2.22
CA ALA A 191 29.46 25.01 0.86
C ALA A 191 29.33 23.99 -0.28
N GLU A 192 29.68 22.72 -0.02
CA GLU A 192 29.54 21.60 -0.97
C GLU A 192 28.13 21.01 -1.02
N MET A 193 27.26 21.42 -0.12
CA MET A 193 25.86 20.94 -0.06
C MET A 193 24.92 21.94 -0.73
N ILE A 194 23.76 21.43 -1.12
CA ILE A 194 22.61 22.24 -1.53
C ILE A 194 21.46 22.01 -0.56
N VAL A 195 20.53 22.95 -0.55
CA VAL A 195 19.26 22.81 0.15
C VAL A 195 18.15 22.89 -0.87
N ILE A 196 17.23 21.95 -0.82
CA ILE A 196 15.99 21.91 -1.60
C ILE A 196 14.86 22.20 -0.61
N GLY A 197 14.01 23.17 -0.93
CA GLY A 197 12.85 23.56 -0.13
C GLY A 197 11.65 23.81 -1.03
N ASN A 198 10.54 24.23 -0.45
CA ASN A 198 9.29 24.49 -1.17
C ASN A 198 9.33 25.83 -1.93
N GLY A 199 8.63 25.90 -3.07
CA GLY A 199 8.46 27.11 -3.86
C GLY A 199 9.72 27.52 -4.65
N ARG A 200 9.91 28.80 -4.82
CA ARG A 200 11.03 29.38 -5.57
C ARG A 200 12.27 29.62 -4.72
N LEU A 201 13.43 29.45 -5.32
CA LEU A 201 14.71 29.88 -4.74
C LEU A 201 14.84 31.41 -4.84
N VAL A 202 14.77 32.07 -3.69
CA VAL A 202 14.85 33.53 -3.60
C VAL A 202 16.31 33.98 -3.71
N GLU A 203 17.22 33.29 -2.99
CA GLU A 203 18.60 33.72 -2.88
C GLU A 203 19.52 32.57 -2.42
N VAL A 204 20.75 32.58 -2.86
CA VAL A 204 21.85 31.79 -2.28
C VAL A 204 22.97 32.76 -1.88
N ARG A 205 23.25 32.81 -0.58
CA ARG A 205 24.35 33.63 -0.04
C ARG A 205 25.53 32.74 0.33
N GLU A 206 26.69 33.03 -0.23
CA GLU A 206 27.93 32.33 0.11
C GLU A 206 28.65 33.04 1.27
N ASN A 207 29.16 32.23 2.20
CA ASN A 207 30.06 32.70 3.26
C ASN A 207 31.39 31.94 3.15
N PRO A 208 32.36 32.42 2.35
CA PRO A 208 33.65 31.77 2.16
C PRO A 208 34.45 31.62 3.44
N ALA A 209 34.34 32.56 4.37
CA ALA A 209 35.06 32.53 5.65
C ALA A 209 34.57 31.38 6.54
N ALA A 210 33.28 31.13 6.59
CA ALA A 210 32.68 30.01 7.31
C ALA A 210 32.60 28.71 6.47
N LYS A 211 32.92 28.75 5.17
CA LYS A 211 32.74 27.67 4.22
C LYS A 211 31.31 27.14 4.19
N THR A 212 30.33 28.05 4.18
CA THR A 212 28.91 27.73 4.15
C THR A 212 28.19 28.46 3.03
N LYS A 213 27.03 27.94 2.66
CA LYS A 213 26.02 28.59 1.81
C LYS A 213 24.72 28.68 2.58
N THR A 214 24.01 29.78 2.44
CA THR A 214 22.66 29.94 2.98
C THR A 214 21.68 29.98 1.81
N TYR A 215 20.74 29.11 1.79
CA TYR A 215 19.66 29.02 0.82
C TYR A 215 18.41 29.64 1.42
N HIS A 216 17.70 30.46 0.63
CA HIS A 216 16.42 31.04 0.96
C HIS A 216 15.37 30.58 -0.05
N TRP A 217 14.43 29.75 0.39
CA TRP A 217 13.30 29.27 -0.37
C TRP A 217 12.02 29.92 0.12
N ARG A 218 11.05 30.13 -0.80
CA ARG A 218 9.76 30.71 -0.47
C ARG A 218 8.64 30.10 -1.30
N GLU A 219 7.57 29.64 -0.63
CA GLU A 219 6.32 29.20 -1.23
C GLU A 219 5.23 30.23 -0.93
N GLU A 220 4.70 30.84 -2.00
CA GLU A 220 3.71 31.91 -1.90
C GLU A 220 2.26 31.40 -2.01
N VAL A 221 2.05 30.14 -2.40
CA VAL A 221 0.73 29.50 -2.41
C VAL A 221 0.46 28.92 -1.01
N PRO A 222 -0.63 29.32 -0.35
CA PRO A 222 -0.97 28.78 0.96
C PRO A 222 -1.19 27.26 0.91
N HIS A 223 -0.57 26.52 1.83
CA HIS A 223 -0.59 25.07 1.93
C HIS A 223 -0.60 24.62 3.39
N SER A 224 -1.00 23.38 3.64
CA SER A 224 -0.97 22.79 4.97
C SER A 224 0.48 22.61 5.46
N THR A 225 0.68 22.72 6.76
CA THR A 225 2.03 22.72 7.36
C THR A 225 2.77 21.42 7.15
N TYR A 226 2.08 20.27 7.08
CA TYR A 226 2.70 18.98 6.86
C TYR A 226 3.46 18.88 5.52
N LEU A 227 3.12 19.74 4.54
CA LEU A 227 3.77 19.82 3.23
C LEU A 227 5.07 20.65 3.22
N ILE A 228 5.41 21.32 4.33
CA ILE A 228 6.68 22.03 4.45
C ILE A 228 7.82 21.04 4.55
N SER A 229 8.75 21.12 3.61
CA SER A 229 9.85 20.18 3.50
C SER A 229 11.22 20.87 3.36
N LEU A 230 12.23 20.11 3.71
CA LEU A 230 13.63 20.49 3.59
C LEU A 230 14.47 19.25 3.29
N VAL A 231 15.26 19.32 2.21
CA VAL A 231 16.29 18.32 1.93
C VAL A 231 17.64 19.01 1.79
N ALA A 232 18.66 18.53 2.51
CA ALA A 232 20.00 19.05 2.47
C ALA A 232 21.02 17.93 2.21
N GLY A 233 21.93 18.14 1.25
CA GLY A 233 22.92 17.14 0.89
C GLY A 233 23.69 17.51 -0.38
N ARG A 234 24.39 16.52 -0.93
CA ARG A 234 25.07 16.65 -2.24
C ARG A 234 24.22 15.94 -3.28
N PHE A 235 23.86 16.66 -4.33
CA PHE A 235 23.04 16.17 -5.44
C PHE A 235 23.54 16.71 -6.77
N ASP A 236 23.34 15.93 -7.82
CA ASP A 236 23.38 16.42 -9.19
C ASP A 236 21.98 16.88 -9.58
N ARG A 237 21.88 18.10 -10.16
CA ARG A 237 20.60 18.69 -10.58
C ARG A 237 20.44 18.56 -12.07
N HIS A 238 19.33 17.97 -12.52
CA HIS A 238 18.87 17.93 -13.90
C HIS A 238 17.62 18.78 -14.05
N VAL A 239 17.37 19.34 -15.22
CA VAL A 239 16.21 20.23 -15.45
C VAL A 239 15.61 19.97 -16.81
N ASP A 240 14.31 19.73 -16.84
CA ASP A 240 13.46 19.82 -18.01
C ASP A 240 12.62 21.10 -17.93
N MET A 241 12.07 21.56 -19.07
CA MET A 241 11.22 22.74 -19.11
C MET A 241 9.84 22.38 -19.69
N LEU A 242 8.78 22.80 -19.00
CA LEU A 242 7.43 22.78 -19.53
C LEU A 242 6.96 24.23 -19.78
N GLY A 243 7.24 24.75 -20.97
CA GLY A 243 7.11 26.19 -21.21
C GLY A 243 8.09 26.96 -20.32
N GLU A 244 7.60 27.82 -19.42
CA GLU A 244 8.40 28.56 -18.44
C GLU A 244 8.58 27.81 -17.12
N LEU A 245 7.84 26.72 -16.87
CA LEU A 245 7.90 25.94 -15.66
C LEU A 245 9.15 25.06 -15.64
N PRO A 246 10.10 25.24 -14.69
CA PRO A 246 11.20 24.32 -14.50
C PRO A 246 10.72 23.04 -13.80
N VAL A 247 11.12 21.89 -14.35
CA VAL A 247 10.92 20.56 -13.79
C VAL A 247 12.29 20.01 -13.43
N GLU A 248 12.56 19.86 -12.15
CA GLU A 248 13.89 19.63 -11.61
C GLU A 248 14.01 18.24 -11.01
N TYR A 249 15.14 17.59 -11.21
CA TYR A 249 15.45 16.28 -10.63
C TYR A 249 16.77 16.37 -9.88
N TYR A 250 16.73 16.06 -8.58
CA TYR A 250 17.89 16.05 -7.71
C TYR A 250 18.21 14.59 -7.34
N VAL A 251 19.33 14.11 -7.83
CA VAL A 251 19.75 12.71 -7.72
C VAL A 251 21.13 12.58 -7.09
N PRO A 252 21.52 11.40 -6.58
CA PRO A 252 22.86 11.17 -6.03
C PRO A 252 23.93 11.56 -7.05
N PRO A 253 25.05 12.17 -6.61
CA PRO A 253 26.11 12.58 -7.51
C PRO A 253 26.67 11.42 -8.33
N GLY A 254 26.80 11.63 -9.65
CA GLY A 254 27.29 10.63 -10.58
C GLY A 254 26.24 9.65 -11.11
N THR A 255 24.96 9.86 -10.82
CA THR A 255 23.86 9.10 -11.46
C THR A 255 23.89 9.33 -12.97
N ASP A 256 23.91 8.27 -13.76
CA ASP A 256 23.98 8.40 -15.21
C ASP A 256 22.68 8.99 -15.81
N ALA A 257 22.85 9.76 -16.89
CA ALA A 257 21.74 10.47 -17.52
C ALA A 257 20.65 9.55 -18.11
N ALA A 258 20.97 8.30 -18.45
CA ALA A 258 19.99 7.34 -18.97
C ALA A 258 19.07 6.86 -17.84
N THR A 259 19.61 6.63 -16.65
CA THR A 259 18.85 6.31 -15.44
C THR A 259 17.94 7.47 -15.06
N VAL A 260 18.44 8.71 -15.00
CA VAL A 260 17.60 9.90 -14.71
C VAL A 260 16.47 10.02 -15.72
N LYS A 261 16.79 9.92 -17.02
CA LYS A 261 15.80 10.00 -18.08
C LYS A 261 14.76 8.90 -17.99
N ARG A 262 15.15 7.67 -17.70
CA ARG A 262 14.23 6.54 -17.57
C ARG A 262 13.28 6.75 -16.41
N SER A 263 13.78 7.29 -15.30
CA SER A 263 13.00 7.48 -14.08
C SER A 263 12.03 8.65 -14.15
N PHE A 264 12.37 9.76 -14.87
CA PHE A 264 11.65 11.02 -14.71
C PHE A 264 11.19 11.70 -16.00
N ALA A 265 11.63 11.29 -17.19
CA ALA A 265 11.37 12.04 -18.43
C ALA A 265 9.90 12.23 -18.81
N LEU A 266 8.98 11.47 -18.21
CA LEU A 266 7.54 11.60 -18.43
C LEU A 266 6.88 12.69 -17.57
N THR A 267 7.57 13.21 -16.56
CA THR A 267 7.03 14.19 -15.61
C THR A 267 6.41 15.43 -16.29
N PRO A 268 7.05 16.09 -17.29
CA PRO A 268 6.44 17.24 -17.96
C PRO A 268 5.14 16.90 -18.70
N GLU A 269 5.03 15.68 -19.24
CA GLU A 269 3.80 15.23 -19.91
C GLU A 269 2.69 14.93 -18.90
N MET A 270 3.03 14.34 -17.75
CA MET A 270 2.09 14.09 -16.64
C MET A 270 1.53 15.42 -16.11
N ILE A 271 2.38 16.45 -15.89
CA ILE A 271 1.94 17.78 -15.43
C ILE A 271 0.91 18.36 -16.43
N ARG A 272 1.18 18.30 -17.71
CA ARG A 272 0.25 18.80 -18.74
C ARG A 272 -1.07 18.02 -18.69
N PHE A 273 -1.00 16.70 -18.61
CA PHE A 273 -2.20 15.86 -18.58
C PHE A 273 -3.09 16.14 -17.36
N PHE A 274 -2.52 16.23 -16.16
CA PHE A 274 -3.29 16.50 -14.95
C PHE A 274 -3.88 17.91 -14.93
N ALA A 275 -3.13 18.89 -15.42
CA ALA A 275 -3.64 20.26 -15.58
C ALA A 275 -4.81 20.32 -16.57
N ASP A 276 -4.71 19.64 -17.71
CA ASP A 276 -5.76 19.62 -18.74
C ASP A 276 -7.01 18.86 -18.24
N TYR A 277 -6.81 17.75 -17.54
CA TYR A 277 -7.92 16.94 -17.02
C TYR A 277 -8.72 17.69 -15.96
N SER A 278 -8.04 18.30 -15.00
CA SER A 278 -8.64 19.07 -13.90
C SER A 278 -9.07 20.49 -14.29
N ALA A 279 -8.68 20.97 -15.50
CA ALA A 279 -8.79 22.36 -15.93
C ALA A 279 -8.16 23.35 -14.92
N THR A 280 -7.18 22.89 -14.16
CA THR A 280 -6.42 23.70 -13.19
C THR A 280 -4.95 23.65 -13.59
N PRO A 281 -4.35 24.75 -14.04
CA PRO A 281 -2.93 24.80 -14.33
C PRO A 281 -2.11 24.32 -13.13
N TYR A 282 -0.89 23.82 -13.39
CA TYR A 282 0.02 23.50 -12.29
C TYR A 282 0.20 24.73 -11.39
N PRO A 283 -0.06 24.63 -10.08
CA PRO A 283 -0.30 25.83 -9.28
C PRO A 283 0.97 26.56 -8.78
N TYR A 284 2.14 25.94 -8.90
CA TYR A 284 3.38 26.40 -8.26
C TYR A 284 4.42 26.86 -9.29
N GLU A 285 5.47 27.56 -8.83
CA GLU A 285 6.45 28.21 -9.70
C GLU A 285 7.50 27.27 -10.28
N ARG A 286 7.64 26.07 -9.70
CA ARG A 286 8.49 24.97 -10.16
C ARG A 286 7.95 23.65 -9.70
N TYR A 287 8.38 22.56 -10.30
CA TYR A 287 8.21 21.21 -9.76
C TYR A 287 9.57 20.55 -9.60
N ALA A 288 9.88 20.05 -8.42
CA ALA A 288 11.10 19.32 -8.14
C ALA A 288 10.80 17.92 -7.63
N GLN A 289 11.69 16.99 -7.93
CA GLN A 289 11.73 15.64 -7.40
C GLN A 289 13.14 15.42 -6.85
N ASP A 290 13.26 15.11 -5.58
CA ASP A 290 14.52 14.77 -4.95
C ASP A 290 14.53 13.33 -4.48
N THR A 291 15.69 12.67 -4.57
CA THR A 291 15.84 11.27 -4.16
C THR A 291 16.77 11.18 -2.95
N VAL A 292 16.28 10.64 -1.84
CA VAL A 292 17.01 10.56 -0.58
C VAL A 292 17.22 9.12 -0.10
N GLU A 293 18.28 8.92 0.66
CA GLU A 293 18.60 7.65 1.28
C GLU A 293 17.80 7.41 2.56
N GLU A 294 17.52 6.16 2.83
CA GLU A 294 16.82 5.71 4.05
C GLU A 294 15.40 6.28 4.20
N PHE A 295 14.80 6.73 3.10
CA PHE A 295 13.43 7.21 3.14
C PHE A 295 12.47 6.09 3.55
N LEU A 296 11.53 6.40 4.43
CA LEU A 296 10.65 5.38 5.04
C LEU A 296 9.40 5.09 4.20
N TRP A 297 9.15 5.90 3.19
CA TRP A 297 8.00 5.84 2.28
C TRP A 297 8.45 5.66 0.84
N GLY A 298 7.52 5.43 -0.08
CA GLY A 298 7.82 5.41 -1.52
C GLY A 298 8.13 6.81 -2.03
N GLY A 299 7.22 7.71 -1.76
CA GLY A 299 7.29 9.13 -2.03
C GLY A 299 6.61 9.95 -0.94
N MET A 300 6.68 11.27 -1.08
CA MET A 300 5.95 12.26 -0.30
C MET A 300 5.73 13.50 -1.18
N GLU A 301 4.51 13.91 -1.26
CA GLU A 301 4.00 14.97 -2.10
C GLU A 301 4.42 16.39 -1.70
N ASN A 302 5.40 16.59 -0.87
CA ASN A 302 5.81 17.90 -0.39
C ASN A 302 5.66 18.99 -1.47
N ILE A 303 4.91 20.03 -1.14
CA ILE A 303 4.46 21.03 -2.13
C ILE A 303 5.61 21.56 -2.97
N SER A 304 5.49 21.47 -4.30
CA SER A 304 6.47 21.89 -5.31
C SER A 304 7.85 21.18 -5.25
N ALA A 305 8.09 20.27 -4.28
CA ALA A 305 9.37 19.59 -4.07
C ALA A 305 9.15 18.17 -3.51
N THR A 306 8.61 17.28 -4.34
CA THR A 306 8.35 15.87 -4.02
C THR A 306 9.61 15.14 -3.60
N THR A 307 9.58 14.49 -2.44
CA THR A 307 10.68 13.65 -1.95
C THR A 307 10.42 12.20 -2.28
N LEU A 308 11.41 11.52 -2.85
CA LEU A 308 11.36 10.12 -3.27
C LEU A 308 12.50 9.32 -2.63
N TYR A 309 12.32 8.04 -2.43
CA TYR A 309 13.45 7.20 -2.01
C TYR A 309 14.38 6.90 -3.20
N THR A 310 15.67 6.73 -2.94
CA THR A 310 16.71 6.55 -3.98
C THR A 310 16.43 5.36 -4.90
N ASP A 311 15.75 4.32 -4.40
CA ASP A 311 15.35 3.14 -5.19
C ASP A 311 14.38 3.45 -6.34
N THR A 312 13.84 4.68 -6.43
CA THR A 312 13.05 5.17 -7.56
C THR A 312 13.88 5.20 -8.85
N LEU A 313 15.18 5.45 -8.72
CA LEU A 313 16.12 5.40 -9.83
C LEU A 313 16.33 3.96 -10.28
N HIS A 314 16.14 3.67 -11.57
CA HIS A 314 16.25 2.32 -12.08
C HIS A 314 16.90 2.23 -13.46
N ASP A 315 17.56 1.12 -13.70
CA ASP A 315 18.25 0.81 -14.95
C ASP A 315 17.38 0.02 -15.94
N GLU A 316 17.93 -0.26 -17.10
CA GLU A 316 17.27 -1.07 -18.13
C GLU A 316 17.05 -2.52 -17.70
N ALA A 317 17.90 -3.07 -16.86
CA ALA A 317 17.78 -4.46 -16.40
C ALA A 317 16.59 -4.64 -15.42
N ALA A 318 16.18 -3.56 -14.75
CA ALA A 318 15.00 -3.56 -13.89
C ALA A 318 13.68 -3.42 -14.67
N ALA A 319 13.67 -2.60 -15.74
CA ALA A 319 12.46 -2.33 -16.53
C ALA A 319 12.09 -3.52 -17.44
N PRO A 320 10.79 -3.77 -17.73
CA PRO A 320 9.61 -3.08 -17.23
C PRO A 320 9.06 -3.62 -15.92
N ASN A 321 9.68 -4.66 -15.32
CA ASN A 321 9.22 -5.30 -14.09
C ASN A 321 9.20 -4.33 -12.90
N TRP A 322 10.13 -3.36 -12.90
CA TRP A 322 10.14 -2.21 -12.02
C TRP A 322 10.10 -0.92 -12.84
N SER A 323 9.27 0.02 -12.43
CA SER A 323 9.16 1.34 -13.05
C SER A 323 8.82 2.39 -11.99
N SER A 324 9.47 3.55 -12.05
CA SER A 324 9.15 4.72 -11.23
C SER A 324 7.87 5.44 -11.69
N GLU A 325 7.38 5.15 -12.89
CA GLU A 325 6.31 5.91 -13.54
C GLU A 325 5.04 6.02 -12.69
N GLY A 326 4.63 4.91 -12.07
CA GLY A 326 3.44 4.90 -11.19
C GLY A 326 3.62 5.79 -9.97
N LEU A 327 4.76 5.68 -9.28
CA LEU A 327 5.08 6.50 -8.13
C LEU A 327 5.19 7.98 -8.50
N VAL A 328 5.93 8.31 -9.57
CA VAL A 328 6.06 9.70 -10.05
C VAL A 328 4.70 10.30 -10.41
N ALA A 329 3.81 9.54 -11.06
CA ALA A 329 2.47 10.01 -11.39
C ALA A 329 1.61 10.22 -10.14
N HIS A 330 1.74 9.36 -9.13
CA HIS A 330 1.02 9.44 -7.85
C HIS A 330 1.44 10.70 -7.08
N GLU A 331 2.72 10.87 -6.82
CA GLU A 331 3.24 12.02 -6.07
C GLU A 331 2.99 13.35 -6.80
N LEU A 332 3.05 13.35 -8.13
CA LEU A 332 2.71 14.53 -8.91
C LEU A 332 1.20 14.84 -8.87
N ALA A 333 0.33 13.85 -8.88
CA ALA A 333 -1.11 14.06 -8.80
C ALA A 333 -1.53 14.74 -7.50
N HIS A 334 -0.81 14.49 -6.43
CA HIS A 334 -1.00 15.15 -5.14
C HIS A 334 -0.85 16.67 -5.22
N GLN A 335 -0.09 17.22 -6.15
CA GLN A 335 0.05 18.66 -6.31
C GLN A 335 -1.31 19.36 -6.57
N TRP A 336 -2.34 18.59 -6.98
CA TRP A 336 -3.75 19.00 -7.05
C TRP A 336 -4.58 18.40 -5.91
N TRP A 337 -4.40 17.09 -5.62
CA TRP A 337 -5.21 16.31 -4.69
C TRP A 337 -4.43 15.93 -3.44
N GLY A 338 -4.39 16.83 -2.49
CA GLY A 338 -3.56 16.79 -1.29
C GLY A 338 -2.98 18.18 -0.99
N ASP A 339 -2.39 18.81 -1.99
CA ASP A 339 -1.72 20.10 -1.86
C ASP A 339 -2.63 21.28 -2.18
N TRP A 340 -3.19 21.32 -3.39
CA TRP A 340 -4.14 22.38 -3.80
C TRP A 340 -5.47 22.26 -3.06
N LEU A 341 -6.04 21.06 -3.02
CA LEU A 341 -7.16 20.67 -2.16
C LEU A 341 -6.64 19.67 -1.15
N THR A 342 -6.82 19.92 0.15
CA THR A 342 -6.30 19.07 1.22
C THR A 342 -7.46 18.51 2.03
N CYS A 343 -7.43 17.26 2.47
CA CYS A 343 -8.42 16.72 3.39
C CYS A 343 -8.48 17.58 4.67
N ARG A 344 -9.68 17.89 5.15
CA ARG A 344 -9.91 18.76 6.31
C ARG A 344 -9.48 18.12 7.62
N ASP A 345 -9.58 16.81 7.71
CA ASP A 345 -9.03 15.96 8.75
C ASP A 345 -8.69 14.58 8.18
N TRP A 346 -7.90 13.82 8.89
CA TRP A 346 -7.37 12.56 8.43
C TRP A 346 -8.43 11.48 8.18
N SER A 347 -9.62 11.58 8.79
CA SER A 347 -10.74 10.68 8.48
C SER A 347 -11.13 10.72 6.99
N HIS A 348 -10.81 11.82 6.31
CA HIS A 348 -11.06 12.06 4.89
C HIS A 348 -9.81 11.96 4.01
N LEU A 349 -8.75 11.29 4.49
CA LEU A 349 -7.46 11.10 3.79
C LEU A 349 -7.63 10.56 2.36
N TRP A 350 -8.68 9.81 2.08
CA TRP A 350 -8.96 9.31 0.75
C TRP A 350 -9.09 10.41 -0.33
N LEU A 351 -9.43 11.64 0.05
CA LEU A 351 -9.48 12.79 -0.86
C LEU A 351 -8.09 13.20 -1.37
N ASN A 352 -7.04 12.85 -0.65
CA ASN A 352 -5.66 12.97 -1.08
C ASN A 352 -5.26 11.68 -1.83
N GLU A 353 -5.20 10.56 -1.15
CA GLU A 353 -4.56 9.34 -1.59
C GLU A 353 -5.31 8.56 -2.67
N SER A 354 -6.64 8.40 -2.49
CA SER A 354 -7.44 7.71 -3.50
C SER A 354 -7.48 8.51 -4.81
N PHE A 355 -7.51 9.85 -4.71
CA PHE A 355 -7.44 10.71 -5.90
C PHE A 355 -6.10 10.58 -6.60
N ALA A 356 -4.98 10.62 -5.90
CA ALA A 356 -3.66 10.44 -6.50
C ALA A 356 -3.51 9.06 -7.17
N THR A 357 -3.97 8.00 -6.51
CA THR A 357 -3.99 6.63 -7.06
C THR A 357 -4.90 6.56 -8.30
N PHE A 358 -6.08 7.15 -8.27
CA PHE A 358 -6.99 7.18 -9.41
C PHE A 358 -6.43 8.00 -10.57
N PHE A 359 -5.83 9.16 -10.31
CA PHE A 359 -5.19 9.99 -11.34
C PHE A 359 -3.97 9.28 -11.96
N THR A 360 -3.26 8.48 -11.20
CA THR A 360 -2.25 7.56 -11.72
C THR A 360 -2.85 6.58 -12.73
N ASN A 361 -4.02 5.98 -12.43
CA ASN A 361 -4.71 5.10 -13.37
C ASN A 361 -5.18 5.85 -14.63
N LEU A 362 -5.65 7.10 -14.50
CA LEU A 362 -6.01 7.95 -15.65
C LEU A 362 -4.79 8.30 -16.52
N TRP A 363 -3.62 8.53 -15.91
CA TRP A 363 -2.38 8.72 -16.65
C TRP A 363 -2.05 7.50 -17.52
N PHE A 364 -2.15 6.31 -16.95
CA PHE A 364 -1.92 5.08 -17.69
C PHE A 364 -2.98 4.81 -18.76
N GLU A 365 -4.25 5.19 -18.55
CA GLU A 365 -5.29 5.18 -19.58
C GLU A 365 -4.89 6.06 -20.76
N ARG A 366 -4.44 7.28 -20.48
CA ARG A 366 -3.99 8.25 -21.48
C ARG A 366 -2.79 7.74 -22.28
N ARG A 367 -1.84 7.10 -21.60
CA ARG A 367 -0.56 6.69 -22.20
C ARG A 367 -0.62 5.31 -22.85
N LEU A 368 -1.26 4.34 -22.26
CA LEU A 368 -1.24 2.94 -22.68
C LEU A 368 -2.60 2.41 -23.10
N GLY A 369 -3.66 3.19 -22.92
CA GLY A 369 -4.99 2.87 -23.37
C GLY A 369 -5.86 2.16 -22.35
N ARG A 370 -7.08 1.83 -22.77
CA ARG A 370 -8.17 1.33 -21.92
C ARG A 370 -7.85 -0.01 -21.25
N ASP A 371 -7.20 -0.94 -21.95
CA ASP A 371 -6.85 -2.25 -21.40
C ASP A 371 -5.93 -2.11 -20.17
N GLU A 372 -4.99 -1.16 -20.18
CA GLU A 372 -4.12 -0.88 -19.02
C GLU A 372 -4.89 -0.26 -17.86
N TYR A 373 -5.80 0.69 -18.12
CA TYR A 373 -6.65 1.28 -17.11
C TYR A 373 -7.53 0.22 -16.41
N ASP A 374 -8.22 -0.60 -17.20
CA ASP A 374 -9.12 -1.63 -16.66
C ASP A 374 -8.33 -2.67 -15.84
N TYR A 375 -7.10 -2.99 -16.26
CA TYR A 375 -6.21 -3.88 -15.52
C TYR A 375 -5.78 -3.27 -14.18
N ARG A 376 -5.37 -2.02 -14.16
CA ARG A 376 -4.99 -1.31 -12.92
C ARG A 376 -6.14 -1.16 -11.93
N VAL A 377 -7.34 -0.87 -12.43
CA VAL A 377 -8.54 -0.87 -11.58
C VAL A 377 -8.81 -2.26 -11.01
N TRP A 378 -8.62 -3.31 -11.81
CA TRP A 378 -8.74 -4.68 -11.35
C TRP A 378 -7.64 -5.03 -10.31
N GLU A 379 -6.38 -4.61 -10.50
CA GLU A 379 -5.32 -4.75 -9.50
C GLU A 379 -5.69 -4.07 -8.18
N ASN A 380 -6.21 -2.84 -8.23
CA ASN A 380 -6.70 -2.15 -7.04
C ASN A 380 -7.76 -2.97 -6.27
N TRP A 381 -8.64 -3.71 -6.96
CA TRP A 381 -9.57 -4.61 -6.27
C TRP A 381 -8.83 -5.76 -5.58
N GLN A 382 -7.82 -6.35 -6.24
CA GLN A 382 -7.10 -7.49 -5.67
C GLN A 382 -6.32 -7.07 -4.40
N ASP A 383 -5.65 -5.92 -4.42
CA ASP A 383 -4.91 -5.38 -3.28
C ASP A 383 -5.85 -5.16 -2.09
N TYR A 384 -6.97 -4.47 -2.35
CA TYR A 384 -8.01 -4.30 -1.33
C TYR A 384 -8.59 -5.62 -0.81
N PHE A 385 -8.90 -6.59 -1.69
CA PHE A 385 -9.45 -7.89 -1.26
C PHE A 385 -8.46 -8.68 -0.41
N GLU A 386 -7.18 -8.53 -0.67
CA GLU A 386 -6.14 -9.21 0.08
C GLU A 386 -6.08 -8.70 1.53
N GLU A 387 -6.08 -7.38 1.74
CA GLU A 387 -6.11 -6.78 3.07
C GLU A 387 -7.42 -7.07 3.81
N ASP A 388 -8.58 -6.88 3.13
CA ASP A 388 -9.91 -7.16 3.68
C ASP A 388 -10.05 -8.61 4.17
N ARG A 389 -9.40 -9.56 3.48
CA ARG A 389 -9.39 -10.97 3.82
C ARG A 389 -8.40 -11.33 4.93
N LYS A 390 -7.19 -10.76 4.90
CA LYS A 390 -6.09 -11.17 5.78
C LYS A 390 -6.02 -10.39 7.07
N ASP A 391 -6.29 -9.10 6.99
CA ASP A 391 -6.02 -8.17 8.07
C ASP A 391 -7.29 -7.66 8.73
N TYR A 392 -7.99 -6.73 8.11
CA TYR A 392 -9.21 -6.14 8.66
C TYR A 392 -10.09 -5.54 7.57
N ARG A 393 -11.33 -5.23 7.95
CA ARG A 393 -12.33 -4.56 7.12
C ARG A 393 -12.75 -3.25 7.79
N ARG A 394 -12.76 -2.15 7.05
CA ARG A 394 -13.23 -0.84 7.53
C ARG A 394 -13.89 -0.03 6.42
N PRO A 395 -14.66 1.03 6.73
CA PRO A 395 -15.03 2.07 5.76
C PRO A 395 -13.81 2.82 5.25
N ILE A 396 -13.92 3.46 4.09
CA ILE A 396 -12.88 4.36 3.59
C ILE A 396 -12.78 5.58 4.52
N VAL A 397 -13.91 6.25 4.78
CA VAL A 397 -13.98 7.36 5.75
C VAL A 397 -14.10 6.77 7.15
N MET A 398 -13.01 6.85 7.93
CA MET A 398 -12.92 6.22 9.25
C MET A 398 -12.43 7.22 10.30
N PRO A 399 -13.34 7.72 11.18
CA PRO A 399 -12.97 8.68 12.21
C PRO A 399 -12.47 8.04 13.53
N VAL A 400 -12.39 6.71 13.61
CA VAL A 400 -11.96 5.99 14.82
C VAL A 400 -10.67 5.25 14.53
N TYR A 401 -9.57 5.70 15.13
CA TYR A 401 -8.23 5.12 14.96
C TYR A 401 -7.34 5.44 16.17
N VAL A 402 -6.18 4.81 16.27
CA VAL A 402 -5.17 5.09 17.31
C VAL A 402 -4.24 6.21 16.89
N ASP A 403 -3.81 6.19 15.64
CA ASP A 403 -2.84 7.10 15.03
C ASP A 403 -3.25 7.31 13.57
N GLU A 404 -3.03 8.48 13.01
CA GLU A 404 -3.40 8.85 11.64
C GLU A 404 -2.76 7.89 10.63
N MET A 405 -1.55 7.42 10.91
CA MET A 405 -0.84 6.45 10.07
C MET A 405 -1.54 5.09 9.94
N ASP A 406 -2.51 4.79 10.80
CA ASP A 406 -3.34 3.58 10.67
C ASP A 406 -4.31 3.65 9.48
N LEU A 407 -4.54 4.86 8.93
CA LEU A 407 -5.41 5.09 7.79
C LEU A 407 -4.70 4.93 6.42
N PHE A 408 -3.36 4.79 6.42
CA PHE A 408 -2.56 4.61 5.20
C PHE A 408 -2.50 3.14 4.82
N ASP A 409 -3.58 2.63 4.23
CA ASP A 409 -3.81 1.22 3.95
C ASP A 409 -4.54 0.99 2.60
N GLU A 410 -4.77 -0.26 2.25
CA GLU A 410 -5.42 -0.63 0.99
C GLU A 410 -6.89 -0.20 0.89
N HIS A 411 -7.52 0.21 1.99
CA HIS A 411 -8.85 0.83 1.96
C HIS A 411 -8.79 2.28 1.49
N THR A 412 -7.75 3.01 1.88
CA THR A 412 -7.57 4.41 1.47
C THR A 412 -7.03 4.52 0.05
N TYR A 413 -6.00 3.76 -0.32
CA TYR A 413 -5.35 3.88 -1.63
C TYR A 413 -6.12 3.13 -2.73
N PRO A 414 -6.05 1.80 -2.88
CA PRO A 414 -6.64 1.11 -4.02
C PRO A 414 -8.16 1.01 -3.96
N LYS A 415 -8.78 0.73 -2.79
CA LYS A 415 -10.24 0.68 -2.72
C LYS A 415 -10.85 2.03 -3.05
N GLY A 416 -10.30 3.13 -2.49
CA GLY A 416 -10.81 4.47 -2.76
C GLY A 416 -10.67 4.85 -4.23
N ALA A 417 -9.53 4.52 -4.88
CA ALA A 417 -9.34 4.73 -6.32
C ALA A 417 -10.33 3.91 -7.15
N ALA A 418 -10.60 2.67 -6.75
CA ALA A 418 -11.60 1.82 -7.41
C ALA A 418 -13.02 2.37 -7.24
N VAL A 419 -13.34 2.97 -6.08
CA VAL A 419 -14.62 3.67 -5.85
C VAL A 419 -14.73 4.91 -6.75
N LEU A 420 -13.66 5.66 -6.98
CA LEU A 420 -13.66 6.76 -7.96
C LEU A 420 -13.87 6.25 -9.39
N ALA A 421 -13.30 5.10 -9.75
CA ALA A 421 -13.55 4.47 -11.04
C ALA A 421 -15.02 4.02 -11.18
N MET A 422 -15.61 3.48 -10.11
CA MET A 422 -17.05 3.16 -10.06
C MET A 422 -17.91 4.42 -10.21
N LEU A 423 -17.55 5.49 -9.50
CA LEU A 423 -18.25 6.77 -9.56
C LEU A 423 -18.24 7.34 -10.99
N ARG A 424 -17.07 7.29 -11.66
CA ARG A 424 -16.92 7.65 -13.09
C ARG A 424 -17.85 6.82 -13.97
N ALA A 425 -18.00 5.52 -13.70
CA ALA A 425 -18.90 4.65 -14.46
C ALA A 425 -20.39 4.93 -14.18
N VAL A 426 -20.73 5.37 -12.96
CA VAL A 426 -22.12 5.72 -12.57
C VAL A 426 -22.56 7.02 -13.21
N VAL A 427 -21.75 8.08 -13.15
CA VAL A 427 -22.12 9.40 -13.64
C VAL A 427 -21.83 9.59 -15.15
N GLY A 428 -20.91 8.81 -15.70
CA GLY A 428 -20.41 8.95 -17.08
C GLY A 428 -19.11 9.77 -17.16
N ASP A 429 -18.29 9.49 -18.17
CA ASP A 429 -16.94 10.05 -18.33
C ASP A 429 -16.94 11.58 -18.39
N GLU A 430 -17.81 12.17 -19.20
CA GLU A 430 -17.90 13.63 -19.39
C GLU A 430 -18.38 14.32 -18.12
N GLU A 431 -19.43 13.80 -17.48
CA GLU A 431 -19.99 14.36 -16.25
C GLU A 431 -19.04 14.19 -15.06
N PHE A 432 -18.30 13.09 -15.01
CA PHE A 432 -17.24 12.88 -14.01
C PHE A 432 -16.13 13.92 -14.17
N GLN A 433 -15.61 14.11 -15.38
CA GLN A 433 -14.57 15.12 -15.61
C GLN A 433 -15.06 16.52 -15.32
N LYS A 434 -16.30 16.86 -15.69
CA LYS A 434 -16.95 18.14 -15.35
C LYS A 434 -17.03 18.34 -13.84
N SER A 435 -17.35 17.28 -13.09
CA SER A 435 -17.42 17.31 -11.63
C SER A 435 -16.03 17.55 -11.00
N ILE A 436 -14.99 16.87 -11.50
CA ILE A 436 -13.61 17.07 -11.07
C ILE A 436 -13.16 18.52 -11.28
N ARG A 437 -13.43 19.08 -12.46
CA ARG A 437 -13.12 20.49 -12.79
C ARG A 437 -13.84 21.48 -11.89
N HIS A 438 -15.13 21.23 -11.64
CA HIS A 438 -15.92 22.06 -10.73
C HIS A 438 -15.41 21.99 -9.29
N TYR A 439 -15.11 20.79 -8.80
CA TYR A 439 -14.57 20.57 -7.47
C TYR A 439 -13.23 21.29 -7.27
N ALA A 440 -12.28 21.13 -8.22
CA ALA A 440 -10.97 21.78 -8.17
C ALA A 440 -11.08 23.32 -8.17
N ALA A 441 -11.97 23.88 -8.98
CA ALA A 441 -12.17 25.32 -9.09
C ALA A 441 -12.87 25.90 -7.86
N LYS A 442 -13.92 25.23 -7.37
CA LYS A 442 -14.76 25.70 -6.26
C LYS A 442 -14.00 25.72 -4.93
N HIS A 443 -13.21 24.68 -4.69
CA HIS A 443 -12.50 24.47 -3.43
C HIS A 443 -10.98 24.76 -3.53
N ALA A 444 -10.60 25.54 -4.53
CA ALA A 444 -9.20 25.93 -4.74
C ALA A 444 -8.54 26.44 -3.45
N ARG A 445 -7.45 25.82 -3.05
CA ARG A 445 -6.65 26.16 -1.85
C ARG A 445 -7.39 26.02 -0.52
N GLN A 446 -8.40 25.15 -0.46
CA GLN A 446 -9.21 24.99 0.75
C GLN A 446 -9.01 23.57 1.33
N PRO A 447 -9.16 23.43 2.67
CA PRO A 447 -9.39 22.12 3.26
C PRO A 447 -10.80 21.66 2.96
N VAL A 448 -10.94 20.39 2.58
CA VAL A 448 -12.19 19.79 2.07
C VAL A 448 -12.54 18.50 2.81
N ASP A 449 -13.81 18.15 2.80
CA ASP A 449 -14.30 16.86 3.27
C ASP A 449 -15.07 16.10 2.17
N THR A 450 -15.47 14.87 2.47
CA THR A 450 -16.20 14.01 1.54
C THR A 450 -17.50 14.65 1.03
N GLU A 451 -18.19 15.42 1.87
CA GLU A 451 -19.42 16.10 1.50
C GLU A 451 -19.21 17.26 0.52
N ASP A 452 -18.05 17.93 0.59
CA ASP A 452 -17.69 18.97 -0.37
C ASP A 452 -17.56 18.39 -1.79
N PHE A 453 -16.93 17.21 -1.92
CA PHE A 453 -16.85 16.52 -3.22
C PHE A 453 -18.23 16.05 -3.70
N ARG A 454 -19.04 15.43 -2.82
CA ARG A 454 -20.41 15.01 -3.17
C ARG A 454 -21.26 16.17 -3.67
N LYS A 455 -21.21 17.30 -2.97
CA LYS A 455 -21.94 18.53 -3.36
C LYS A 455 -21.45 19.08 -4.69
N ALA A 456 -20.13 19.08 -4.93
CA ALA A 456 -19.57 19.54 -6.19
C ALA A 456 -20.06 18.71 -7.39
N ILE A 457 -20.21 17.37 -7.22
CA ILE A 457 -20.80 16.52 -8.26
C ILE A 457 -22.27 16.89 -8.48
N ALA A 458 -23.05 17.03 -7.42
CA ALA A 458 -24.47 17.38 -7.53
C ALA A 458 -24.68 18.75 -8.22
N GLU A 459 -23.83 19.73 -7.93
CA GLU A 459 -23.84 21.04 -8.58
C GLU A 459 -23.45 20.98 -10.06
N ALA A 460 -22.45 20.15 -10.40
CA ALA A 460 -21.98 20.01 -11.76
C ALA A 460 -22.94 19.23 -12.67
N THR A 461 -23.63 18.21 -12.12
CA THR A 461 -24.37 17.22 -12.91
C THR A 461 -25.88 17.22 -12.65
N GLY A 462 -26.31 17.77 -11.52
CA GLY A 462 -27.68 17.67 -11.04
C GLY A 462 -28.04 16.31 -10.43
N GLN A 463 -27.07 15.38 -10.27
CA GLN A 463 -27.30 14.04 -9.73
C GLN A 463 -27.09 14.02 -8.20
N ASP A 464 -28.07 13.50 -7.45
CA ASP A 464 -27.89 13.22 -6.02
C ASP A 464 -27.33 11.82 -5.84
N LEU A 465 -26.07 11.75 -5.37
CA LEU A 465 -25.33 10.51 -5.13
C LEU A 465 -25.16 10.19 -3.65
N GLY A 466 -26.01 10.74 -2.78
CA GLY A 466 -25.94 10.48 -1.34
C GLY A 466 -25.92 8.99 -1.02
N TRP A 467 -26.73 8.19 -1.71
CA TRP A 467 -26.76 6.72 -1.58
C TRP A 467 -25.42 6.07 -1.90
N PHE A 468 -24.74 6.53 -2.97
CA PHE A 468 -23.45 5.97 -3.39
C PHE A 468 -22.34 6.27 -2.35
N PHE A 469 -22.29 7.52 -1.87
CA PHE A 469 -21.32 7.93 -0.86
C PHE A 469 -21.53 7.20 0.47
N ASP A 470 -22.80 7.05 0.93
CA ASP A 470 -23.12 6.29 2.16
C ASP A 470 -22.60 4.85 2.04
N GLU A 471 -22.91 4.15 0.96
CA GLU A 471 -22.56 2.74 0.80
C GLU A 471 -21.06 2.50 0.62
N TRP A 472 -20.40 3.30 -0.21
CA TRP A 472 -19.03 2.98 -0.64
C TRP A 472 -17.94 3.67 0.17
N LEU A 473 -18.25 4.77 0.85
CA LEU A 473 -17.28 5.53 1.65
C LEU A 473 -17.51 5.37 3.15
N TYR A 474 -18.78 5.37 3.61
CA TYR A 474 -19.11 5.30 5.03
C TYR A 474 -19.49 3.91 5.52
N ARG A 475 -19.67 2.93 4.62
CA ARG A 475 -19.87 1.53 4.95
C ARG A 475 -18.66 0.69 4.57
N ALA A 476 -18.52 -0.47 5.22
CA ALA A 476 -17.40 -1.38 5.01
C ALA A 476 -17.74 -2.49 4.01
N GLY A 477 -16.72 -3.11 3.46
CA GLY A 477 -16.87 -4.30 2.65
C GLY A 477 -17.18 -4.04 1.18
N HIS A 478 -17.69 -5.07 0.53
CA HIS A 478 -18.06 -5.12 -0.89
C HIS A 478 -19.09 -6.23 -1.09
N PRO A 479 -19.90 -6.20 -2.17
CA PRO A 479 -20.83 -7.30 -2.48
C PRO A 479 -20.08 -8.56 -2.92
N GLU A 480 -20.58 -9.71 -2.45
CA GLU A 480 -20.19 -11.03 -2.92
C GLU A 480 -21.40 -11.65 -3.61
N PHE A 481 -21.40 -11.61 -4.94
CA PHE A 481 -22.55 -12.07 -5.73
C PHE A 481 -22.46 -13.55 -6.06
N ALA A 482 -23.55 -14.29 -5.83
CA ALA A 482 -23.83 -15.58 -6.46
C ALA A 482 -24.93 -15.39 -7.51
N VAL A 483 -24.58 -15.64 -8.78
CA VAL A 483 -25.47 -15.42 -9.91
C VAL A 483 -25.80 -16.74 -10.57
N THR A 484 -27.09 -16.97 -10.87
CA THR A 484 -27.56 -18.11 -11.68
C THR A 484 -28.40 -17.60 -12.83
N SER A 485 -28.33 -18.29 -13.98
CA SER A 485 -29.13 -17.95 -15.16
C SER A 485 -29.76 -19.21 -15.74
N GLU A 486 -31.08 -19.17 -15.95
CA GLU A 486 -31.87 -20.23 -16.58
C GLU A 486 -32.59 -19.71 -17.82
N TRP A 487 -32.77 -20.57 -18.80
CA TRP A 487 -33.50 -20.23 -20.00
C TRP A 487 -34.82 -21.03 -20.09
N ASP A 488 -35.93 -20.35 -20.16
CA ASP A 488 -37.25 -20.95 -20.43
C ASP A 488 -37.57 -20.87 -21.92
N GLU A 489 -37.49 -21.99 -22.61
CA GLU A 489 -37.73 -22.09 -24.05
C GLU A 489 -39.19 -21.76 -24.45
N PRO A 490 -40.24 -22.21 -23.69
CA PRO A 490 -41.63 -21.91 -24.02
C PRO A 490 -41.95 -20.42 -24.00
N THR A 491 -41.48 -19.69 -23.01
CA THR A 491 -41.71 -18.25 -22.84
C THR A 491 -40.67 -17.36 -23.48
N ARG A 492 -39.57 -17.96 -23.98
CA ARG A 492 -38.38 -17.25 -24.48
C ARG A 492 -37.87 -16.20 -23.50
N THR A 493 -37.75 -16.60 -22.24
CA THR A 493 -37.32 -15.72 -21.16
C THR A 493 -36.06 -16.25 -20.47
N ALA A 494 -35.07 -15.41 -20.31
CA ALA A 494 -33.95 -15.68 -19.42
C ALA A 494 -34.33 -15.25 -18.00
N HIS A 495 -34.23 -16.14 -17.04
CA HIS A 495 -34.39 -15.85 -15.61
C HIS A 495 -33.02 -15.76 -14.98
N LEU A 496 -32.70 -14.62 -14.39
CA LEU A 496 -31.44 -14.38 -13.67
C LEU A 496 -31.75 -14.16 -12.19
N VAL A 497 -31.10 -14.92 -11.35
CA VAL A 497 -31.13 -14.73 -9.89
C VAL A 497 -29.81 -14.19 -9.43
N VAL A 498 -29.85 -13.13 -8.63
CA VAL A 498 -28.67 -12.48 -8.02
C VAL A 498 -28.82 -12.55 -6.52
N GLU A 499 -27.91 -13.22 -5.85
CA GLU A 499 -27.86 -13.28 -4.39
C GLU A 499 -26.60 -12.58 -3.87
N GLN A 500 -26.72 -11.78 -2.82
CA GLN A 500 -25.62 -11.18 -2.10
C GLN A 500 -25.25 -12.06 -0.90
N LYS A 501 -24.05 -12.62 -0.90
CA LYS A 501 -23.57 -13.64 0.04
C LYS A 501 -22.63 -13.11 1.12
N GLN A 502 -22.20 -11.85 1.05
CA GLN A 502 -21.31 -11.26 2.06
C GLN A 502 -21.91 -11.33 3.46
N ALA A 503 -21.05 -11.50 4.45
CA ALA A 503 -21.47 -11.50 5.84
C ALA A 503 -22.00 -10.11 6.23
N LEU A 504 -23.25 -10.04 6.64
CA LEU A 504 -23.89 -8.81 7.11
C LEU A 504 -23.51 -8.56 8.56
N LYS A 505 -22.56 -7.67 8.76
CA LYS A 505 -22.12 -7.24 10.08
C LYS A 505 -22.30 -5.73 10.16
N GLU A 506 -22.14 -5.15 11.36
CA GLU A 506 -22.51 -3.77 11.69
C GLU A 506 -22.17 -2.73 10.63
N MET A 507 -21.09 -2.91 9.86
CA MET A 507 -20.64 -1.95 8.87
C MET A 507 -20.78 -2.41 7.41
N THR A 508 -21.11 -3.69 7.16
CA THR A 508 -21.28 -4.24 5.80
C THR A 508 -22.75 -4.37 5.47
N PRO A 509 -23.29 -3.59 4.50
CA PRO A 509 -24.71 -3.61 4.15
C PRO A 509 -25.06 -4.69 3.11
N ILE A 510 -26.33 -4.83 2.80
CA ILE A 510 -26.77 -5.22 1.46
C ILE A 510 -26.54 -4.00 0.58
N PHE A 511 -25.75 -4.18 -0.48
CA PHE A 511 -25.41 -3.10 -1.39
C PHE A 511 -26.53 -2.86 -2.42
N ARG A 512 -26.78 -1.60 -2.72
CA ARG A 512 -27.75 -1.19 -3.74
C ARG A 512 -27.00 -0.59 -4.93
N MET A 513 -27.20 -1.11 -6.14
CA MET A 513 -26.52 -0.60 -7.31
C MET A 513 -27.24 -0.93 -8.61
N LEU A 514 -26.94 -0.17 -9.65
CA LEU A 514 -27.36 -0.47 -11.01
C LEU A 514 -26.33 -1.36 -11.66
N VAL A 515 -26.76 -2.54 -12.13
CA VAL A 515 -25.90 -3.56 -12.76
C VAL A 515 -26.32 -3.74 -14.22
N GLU A 516 -25.36 -3.77 -15.12
CA GLU A 516 -25.59 -4.16 -16.51
C GLU A 516 -25.54 -5.67 -16.65
N ILE A 517 -26.53 -6.23 -17.36
CA ILE A 517 -26.59 -7.65 -17.70
C ILE A 517 -26.61 -7.75 -19.22
N GLU A 518 -25.64 -8.43 -19.80
CA GLU A 518 -25.57 -8.63 -21.25
C GLU A 518 -25.86 -10.07 -21.62
N PHE A 519 -26.78 -10.25 -22.55
CA PHE A 519 -27.10 -11.52 -23.18
C PHE A 519 -26.65 -11.50 -24.64
N THR A 520 -25.81 -12.43 -25.04
CA THR A 520 -25.45 -12.62 -26.44
C THR A 520 -26.23 -13.77 -27.01
N THR A 521 -26.94 -13.54 -28.13
CA THR A 521 -27.69 -14.53 -28.88
C THR A 521 -27.20 -14.58 -30.34
N ALA A 522 -27.75 -15.47 -31.18
CA ALA A 522 -27.46 -15.50 -32.60
C ALA A 522 -27.82 -14.17 -33.32
N ALA A 523 -28.72 -13.36 -32.75
CA ALA A 523 -29.09 -12.04 -33.25
C ALA A 523 -28.19 -10.89 -32.80
N GLY A 524 -27.21 -11.17 -31.96
CA GLY A 524 -26.30 -10.20 -31.41
C GLY A 524 -26.41 -10.06 -29.86
N ALA A 525 -25.68 -9.09 -29.32
CA ALA A 525 -25.67 -8.79 -27.89
C ALA A 525 -26.79 -7.78 -27.55
N GLN A 526 -27.42 -7.97 -26.40
CA GLN A 526 -28.42 -7.07 -25.81
C GLN A 526 -28.11 -6.84 -24.36
N THR A 527 -28.01 -5.59 -23.94
CA THR A 527 -27.70 -5.21 -22.55
C THR A 527 -28.93 -4.64 -21.87
N PHE A 528 -29.18 -5.11 -20.66
CA PHE A 528 -30.21 -4.60 -19.76
C PHE A 528 -29.55 -3.99 -18.52
N ARG A 529 -30.17 -2.97 -17.97
CA ARG A 529 -29.74 -2.33 -16.72
C ARG A 529 -30.78 -2.62 -15.66
N VAL A 530 -30.37 -3.26 -14.58
CA VAL A 530 -31.23 -3.64 -13.45
C VAL A 530 -30.72 -3.05 -12.15
N GLU A 531 -31.60 -2.83 -11.21
CA GLU A 531 -31.25 -2.45 -9.85
C GLU A 531 -31.17 -3.70 -8.98
N VAL A 532 -30.00 -4.01 -8.46
CA VAL A 532 -29.78 -5.01 -7.41
C VAL A 532 -29.82 -4.27 -6.07
N ALA A 533 -30.76 -4.62 -5.18
CA ALA A 533 -30.99 -3.86 -3.94
C ALA A 533 -31.31 -4.74 -2.73
N HIS A 534 -31.49 -6.06 -2.92
CA HIS A 534 -31.90 -6.99 -1.88
C HIS A 534 -30.86 -8.12 -1.70
N ALA A 535 -31.01 -8.90 -0.62
CA ALA A 535 -30.22 -10.11 -0.42
C ALA A 535 -30.41 -11.14 -1.54
N ARG A 536 -31.57 -11.07 -2.21
CA ARG A 536 -31.91 -11.83 -3.42
C ARG A 536 -32.81 -10.99 -4.30
N ASP A 537 -32.44 -10.88 -5.58
CA ASP A 537 -33.24 -10.28 -6.63
C ASP A 537 -33.42 -11.30 -7.77
N ASP A 538 -34.65 -11.34 -8.33
CA ASP A 538 -35.02 -12.19 -9.45
C ASP A 538 -35.41 -11.33 -10.66
N PHE A 539 -34.76 -11.52 -11.79
CA PHE A 539 -34.95 -10.74 -13.02
C PHE A 539 -35.36 -11.63 -14.19
N TYR A 540 -36.26 -11.14 -15.04
CA TYR A 540 -36.77 -11.85 -16.18
C TYR A 540 -36.58 -11.02 -17.46
N PHE A 541 -35.88 -11.59 -18.45
CA PHE A 541 -35.54 -10.92 -19.70
C PHE A 541 -36.09 -11.66 -20.91
N PRO A 542 -37.07 -11.08 -21.65
CA PRO A 542 -37.53 -11.64 -22.89
C PRO A 542 -36.42 -11.48 -23.96
N LEU A 543 -36.04 -12.59 -24.59
CA LEU A 543 -35.01 -12.64 -25.62
C LEU A 543 -35.55 -13.32 -26.90
N ALA A 544 -34.97 -12.95 -28.05
CA ALA A 544 -35.35 -13.54 -29.35
C ALA A 544 -35.01 -15.04 -29.44
N ALA A 545 -33.95 -15.49 -28.77
CA ALA A 545 -33.48 -16.86 -28.75
C ALA A 545 -32.69 -17.13 -27.45
N ARG A 546 -32.43 -18.41 -27.19
CA ARG A 546 -31.57 -18.83 -26.10
C ARG A 546 -30.20 -18.15 -26.15
N PRO A 547 -29.74 -17.52 -25.06
CA PRO A 547 -28.45 -16.87 -25.03
C PRO A 547 -27.31 -17.91 -25.08
N THR A 548 -26.27 -17.61 -25.83
CA THR A 548 -25.03 -18.39 -25.89
C THR A 548 -24.01 -17.88 -24.86
N ARG A 549 -24.18 -16.64 -24.37
CA ARG A 549 -23.33 -16.02 -23.35
C ARG A 549 -24.16 -15.05 -22.53
N VAL A 550 -23.92 -15.07 -21.21
CA VAL A 550 -24.48 -14.11 -20.26
C VAL A 550 -23.34 -13.47 -19.49
N ARG A 551 -23.27 -12.13 -19.47
CA ARG A 551 -22.30 -11.39 -18.68
C ARG A 551 -23.01 -10.57 -17.59
N PHE A 552 -22.55 -10.68 -16.36
CA PHE A 552 -22.94 -9.85 -15.23
C PHE A 552 -21.89 -8.77 -15.07
N ASP A 553 -22.30 -7.49 -15.08
CA ASP A 553 -21.40 -6.34 -15.08
C ASP A 553 -20.29 -6.44 -16.16
N PRO A 554 -20.67 -6.43 -17.47
CA PRO A 554 -19.76 -6.70 -18.58
C PRO A 554 -18.56 -5.74 -18.68
N GLY A 555 -18.68 -4.52 -18.12
CA GLY A 555 -17.60 -3.56 -18.06
C GLY A 555 -16.68 -3.72 -16.84
N GLN A 556 -16.96 -4.70 -15.96
CA GLN A 556 -16.25 -4.87 -14.68
C GLN A 556 -16.15 -3.54 -13.90
N LYS A 557 -17.28 -2.84 -13.80
CA LYS A 557 -17.37 -1.48 -13.24
C LYS A 557 -17.56 -1.45 -11.73
N ILE A 558 -18.00 -2.57 -11.14
CA ILE A 558 -18.41 -2.69 -9.73
C ILE A 558 -17.38 -3.53 -8.97
N ILE A 559 -16.84 -3.01 -7.88
CA ILE A 559 -16.00 -3.79 -6.96
C ILE A 559 -16.83 -4.94 -6.39
N LYS A 560 -16.48 -6.18 -6.70
CA LYS A 560 -17.25 -7.37 -6.31
C LYS A 560 -16.44 -8.62 -6.32
N LYS A 561 -16.89 -9.62 -5.55
CA LYS A 561 -16.61 -11.03 -5.86
C LYS A 561 -17.80 -11.61 -6.61
N LEU A 562 -17.55 -12.49 -7.57
CA LEU A 562 -18.57 -13.05 -8.43
C LEU A 562 -18.44 -14.57 -8.54
N GLU A 563 -19.47 -15.26 -8.06
CA GLU A 563 -19.71 -16.68 -8.35
C GLU A 563 -20.77 -16.77 -9.43
N PHE A 564 -20.39 -17.20 -10.63
CA PHE A 564 -21.31 -17.38 -11.74
C PHE A 564 -20.89 -18.60 -12.56
N ALA A 565 -21.53 -19.73 -12.30
CA ALA A 565 -21.22 -20.97 -13.01
C ALA A 565 -21.45 -20.81 -14.52
N LYS A 566 -20.43 -21.16 -15.31
CA LYS A 566 -20.42 -21.06 -16.76
C LYS A 566 -20.08 -22.40 -17.39
N SER A 567 -20.57 -22.66 -18.61
CA SER A 567 -20.08 -23.78 -19.42
C SER A 567 -18.62 -23.54 -19.84
N ARG A 568 -17.92 -24.60 -20.20
CA ARG A 568 -16.55 -24.46 -20.73
C ARG A 568 -16.55 -23.62 -22.01
N GLU A 569 -17.55 -23.80 -22.87
CA GLU A 569 -17.73 -23.06 -24.11
C GLU A 569 -17.92 -21.57 -23.87
N GLU A 570 -18.74 -21.19 -22.89
CA GLU A 570 -18.88 -19.77 -22.47
C GLU A 570 -17.58 -19.21 -21.95
N LEU A 571 -16.87 -19.94 -21.06
CA LEU A 571 -15.58 -19.50 -20.52
C LEU A 571 -14.53 -19.35 -21.63
N THR A 572 -14.53 -20.25 -22.63
CA THR A 572 -13.63 -20.15 -23.77
C THR A 572 -13.89 -18.87 -24.56
N ASP A 573 -15.15 -18.58 -24.84
CA ASP A 573 -15.52 -17.36 -25.56
C ASP A 573 -15.18 -16.10 -24.75
N LEU A 574 -15.47 -16.07 -23.46
CA LEU A 574 -15.12 -14.96 -22.58
C LEU A 574 -13.61 -14.76 -22.47
N ALA A 575 -12.84 -15.81 -22.24
CA ALA A 575 -11.38 -15.73 -22.12
C ALA A 575 -10.69 -15.22 -23.40
N THR A 576 -11.33 -15.46 -24.57
CA THR A 576 -10.76 -15.09 -25.88
C THR A 576 -11.29 -13.75 -26.39
N ASN A 577 -12.60 -13.50 -26.22
CA ASN A 577 -13.33 -12.46 -26.93
C ASN A 577 -13.94 -11.38 -26.04
N ASP A 578 -13.85 -11.49 -24.71
CA ASP A 578 -14.35 -10.40 -23.86
C ASP A 578 -13.55 -9.12 -24.15
N PRO A 579 -14.21 -8.00 -24.49
CA PRO A 579 -13.50 -6.76 -24.74
C PRO A 579 -12.78 -6.23 -23.49
N ASN A 580 -13.28 -6.53 -22.28
CA ASN A 580 -12.68 -6.10 -21.01
C ASN A 580 -11.62 -7.09 -20.53
N VAL A 581 -10.44 -6.58 -20.16
CA VAL A 581 -9.31 -7.42 -19.69
C VAL A 581 -9.64 -8.20 -18.43
N ALA A 582 -10.34 -7.59 -17.47
CA ALA A 582 -10.70 -8.26 -16.22
C ALA A 582 -11.72 -9.40 -16.46
N GLY A 583 -12.58 -9.25 -17.47
CA GLY A 583 -13.46 -10.33 -17.93
C GLY A 583 -12.68 -11.51 -18.52
N ARG A 584 -11.65 -11.23 -19.33
CA ARG A 584 -10.76 -12.28 -19.87
C ARG A 584 -9.96 -12.96 -18.77
N ILE A 585 -9.42 -12.19 -17.81
CA ILE A 585 -8.69 -12.70 -16.64
C ILE A 585 -9.61 -13.64 -15.84
N TRP A 586 -10.81 -13.19 -15.49
CA TRP A 586 -11.77 -13.98 -14.71
C TRP A 586 -12.08 -15.32 -15.40
N ALA A 587 -12.35 -15.30 -16.70
CA ALA A 587 -12.67 -16.51 -17.45
C ALA A 587 -11.47 -17.47 -17.54
N ALA A 588 -10.25 -16.95 -17.75
CA ALA A 588 -9.02 -17.74 -17.76
C ALA A 588 -8.75 -18.41 -16.40
N GLN A 589 -8.98 -17.68 -15.30
CA GLN A 589 -8.87 -18.23 -13.94
C GLN A 589 -9.88 -19.35 -13.72
N GLN A 590 -11.16 -19.15 -14.14
CA GLN A 590 -12.20 -20.17 -14.04
C GLN A 590 -11.88 -21.42 -14.88
N LEU A 591 -11.22 -21.27 -16.03
CA LEU A 591 -10.75 -22.40 -16.83
C LEU A 591 -9.60 -23.14 -16.13
N ALA A 592 -8.65 -22.42 -15.56
CA ALA A 592 -7.53 -23.01 -14.81
C ALA A 592 -8.00 -23.76 -13.55
N GLU A 593 -9.01 -23.25 -12.83
CA GLU A 593 -9.59 -23.91 -11.65
C GLU A 593 -10.18 -25.30 -11.96
N ARG A 594 -10.49 -25.59 -13.23
CA ARG A 594 -10.93 -26.92 -13.69
C ARG A 594 -9.75 -27.86 -13.93
N ALA A 595 -8.87 -28.00 -12.97
CA ALA A 595 -7.61 -28.75 -13.09
C ALA A 595 -7.75 -30.20 -13.62
N GLY A 596 -8.91 -30.85 -13.44
CA GLY A 596 -9.22 -32.17 -14.00
C GLY A 596 -9.69 -32.15 -15.47
N ASP A 597 -10.02 -30.98 -16.05
CA ASP A 597 -10.45 -30.83 -17.44
C ASP A 597 -9.27 -30.41 -18.34
N LEU A 598 -8.62 -31.36 -18.97
CA LEU A 598 -7.46 -31.12 -19.82
C LEU A 598 -7.77 -30.19 -21.02
N VAL A 599 -9.02 -30.12 -21.45
CA VAL A 599 -9.42 -29.21 -22.53
C VAL A 599 -9.50 -27.79 -22.00
N ALA A 600 -10.04 -27.58 -20.77
CA ALA A 600 -10.03 -26.27 -20.12
C ALA A 600 -8.60 -25.77 -19.86
N LEU A 601 -7.71 -26.65 -19.40
CA LEU A 601 -6.30 -26.29 -19.21
C LEU A 601 -5.59 -25.97 -20.53
N ALA A 602 -5.90 -26.67 -21.64
CA ALA A 602 -5.35 -26.35 -22.96
C ALA A 602 -5.81 -24.96 -23.43
N ILE A 603 -7.07 -24.59 -23.17
CA ILE A 603 -7.58 -23.26 -23.49
C ILE A 603 -6.89 -22.19 -22.63
N ALA A 604 -6.75 -22.41 -21.32
CA ALA A 604 -6.03 -21.50 -20.44
C ALA A 604 -4.54 -21.33 -20.87
N ARG A 605 -3.88 -22.42 -21.30
CA ARG A 605 -2.56 -22.36 -21.94
C ARG A 605 -2.56 -21.44 -23.16
N ASP A 606 -3.54 -21.59 -24.05
CA ASP A 606 -3.61 -20.78 -25.28
C ASP A 606 -3.84 -19.29 -24.94
N VAL A 607 -4.64 -18.98 -23.90
CA VAL A 607 -4.77 -17.62 -23.35
C VAL A 607 -3.43 -17.10 -22.82
N LEU A 608 -2.71 -17.89 -22.02
CA LEU A 608 -1.38 -17.53 -21.52
C LEU A 608 -0.41 -17.15 -22.64
N LEU A 609 -0.44 -17.92 -23.74
CA LEU A 609 0.57 -17.77 -24.80
C LEU A 609 0.16 -16.76 -25.89
N GLN A 610 -1.13 -16.42 -26.01
CA GLN A 610 -1.63 -15.71 -27.18
C GLN A 610 -2.48 -14.47 -26.89
N ASP A 611 -2.94 -14.23 -25.64
CA ASP A 611 -3.71 -13.02 -25.38
C ASP A 611 -2.90 -11.77 -25.74
N ARG A 612 -3.56 -10.80 -26.36
CA ARG A 612 -2.91 -9.56 -26.83
C ARG A 612 -2.36 -8.69 -25.71
N PHE A 613 -2.95 -8.80 -24.49
CA PHE A 613 -2.59 -7.96 -23.35
C PHE A 613 -1.76 -8.74 -22.33
N TYR A 614 -0.61 -8.19 -21.96
CA TYR A 614 0.32 -8.85 -21.04
C TYR A 614 -0.29 -9.23 -19.69
N GLY A 615 -1.18 -8.37 -19.12
CA GLY A 615 -1.81 -8.62 -17.83
C GLY A 615 -2.69 -9.87 -17.82
N VAL A 616 -3.41 -10.15 -18.92
CA VAL A 616 -4.18 -11.39 -19.05
C VAL A 616 -3.25 -12.61 -19.07
N ARG A 617 -2.14 -12.54 -19.83
CA ARG A 617 -1.14 -13.62 -19.86
C ARG A 617 -0.50 -13.82 -18.48
N LEU A 618 -0.13 -12.74 -17.80
CA LEU A 618 0.46 -12.74 -16.47
C LEU A 618 -0.47 -13.41 -15.44
N GLU A 619 -1.73 -12.99 -15.38
CA GLU A 619 -2.69 -13.52 -14.42
C GLU A 619 -3.08 -14.98 -14.73
N THR A 620 -3.06 -15.35 -16.00
CA THR A 620 -3.26 -16.74 -16.42
C THR A 620 -2.07 -17.62 -16.01
N ALA A 621 -0.82 -17.10 -16.06
CA ALA A 621 0.35 -17.80 -15.53
C ALA A 621 0.20 -18.11 -14.04
N LYS A 622 -0.19 -17.11 -13.24
CA LYS A 622 -0.44 -17.27 -11.80
C LYS A 622 -1.53 -18.33 -11.52
N ALA A 623 -2.61 -18.32 -12.31
CA ALA A 623 -3.70 -19.27 -12.14
C ALA A 623 -3.26 -20.71 -12.50
N LEU A 624 -2.52 -20.88 -13.59
CA LEU A 624 -2.01 -22.18 -14.02
C LEU A 624 -1.01 -22.78 -13.02
N GLY A 625 -0.19 -21.97 -12.38
CA GLY A 625 0.74 -22.42 -11.31
C GLY A 625 0.04 -23.20 -10.20
N LYS A 626 -1.17 -22.80 -9.83
CA LYS A 626 -1.96 -23.43 -8.74
C LYS A 626 -2.52 -24.81 -9.12
N THR A 627 -2.48 -25.20 -10.40
CA THR A 627 -3.10 -26.44 -10.87
C THR A 627 -2.22 -27.68 -10.69
N HIS A 628 -0.92 -27.52 -10.55
CA HIS A 628 0.09 -28.59 -10.48
C HIS A 628 0.02 -29.60 -11.66
N SER A 629 -0.60 -29.21 -12.79
CA SER A 629 -0.77 -30.04 -13.97
C SER A 629 0.46 -30.01 -14.86
N ALA A 630 0.79 -31.15 -15.49
CA ALA A 630 1.88 -31.19 -16.49
C ALA A 630 1.62 -30.27 -17.69
N VAL A 631 0.37 -30.12 -18.10
CA VAL A 631 -0.02 -29.18 -19.17
C VAL A 631 0.29 -27.75 -18.77
N ALA A 632 -0.03 -27.38 -17.52
CA ALA A 632 0.25 -26.05 -16.98
C ALA A 632 1.77 -25.81 -16.82
N ARG A 633 2.52 -26.78 -16.28
CA ARG A 633 3.98 -26.71 -16.20
C ARG A 633 4.61 -26.43 -17.57
N ASP A 634 4.24 -27.21 -18.59
CA ASP A 634 4.83 -27.08 -19.94
C ASP A 634 4.47 -25.72 -20.56
N ALA A 635 3.23 -25.24 -20.37
CA ALA A 635 2.81 -23.91 -20.77
C ALA A 635 3.61 -22.79 -20.10
N LEU A 636 3.83 -22.90 -18.78
CA LEU A 636 4.63 -21.94 -18.00
C LEU A 636 6.10 -21.94 -18.44
N ILE A 637 6.68 -23.10 -18.77
CA ILE A 637 8.04 -23.20 -19.33
C ILE A 637 8.10 -22.49 -20.71
N GLU A 638 7.06 -22.59 -21.54
CA GLU A 638 6.98 -21.87 -22.81
C GLU A 638 6.87 -20.35 -22.55
N ALA A 639 6.08 -19.93 -21.57
CA ALA A 639 5.88 -18.54 -21.18
C ALA A 639 7.14 -17.86 -20.59
N LEU A 640 8.15 -18.61 -20.18
CA LEU A 640 9.50 -18.03 -19.84
C LEU A 640 10.18 -17.35 -21.06
N ARG A 641 9.60 -17.47 -22.25
CA ARG A 641 10.07 -16.79 -23.48
C ARG A 641 9.13 -15.69 -23.94
N ASP A 642 8.14 -15.33 -23.14
CA ASP A 642 7.20 -14.26 -23.47
C ASP A 642 7.97 -12.95 -23.78
N PRO A 643 7.54 -12.14 -24.76
CA PRO A 643 8.19 -10.87 -25.06
C PRO A 643 8.16 -9.89 -23.88
N ASP A 644 7.13 -9.96 -23.03
CA ASP A 644 7.00 -9.11 -21.83
C ASP A 644 7.66 -9.77 -20.62
N ALA A 645 8.62 -9.07 -20.02
CA ALA A 645 9.36 -9.58 -18.87
C ALA A 645 8.48 -9.81 -17.63
N ARG A 646 7.39 -9.07 -17.48
CA ARG A 646 6.42 -9.26 -16.38
C ARG A 646 5.71 -10.61 -16.47
N VAL A 647 5.41 -11.06 -17.68
CA VAL A 647 4.83 -12.40 -17.92
C VAL A 647 5.88 -13.48 -17.64
N ARG A 648 7.14 -13.24 -18.05
CA ARG A 648 8.23 -14.19 -17.75
C ARG A 648 8.49 -14.30 -16.23
N GLU A 649 8.41 -13.20 -15.51
CA GLU A 649 8.51 -13.17 -14.03
C GLU A 649 7.38 -14.01 -13.40
N ALA A 650 6.12 -13.75 -13.77
CA ALA A 650 4.97 -14.51 -13.28
C ALA A 650 5.05 -16.01 -13.62
N ALA A 651 5.54 -16.34 -14.80
CA ALA A 651 5.77 -17.74 -15.18
C ALA A 651 6.86 -18.40 -14.34
N ALA A 652 7.95 -17.68 -14.05
CA ALA A 652 9.02 -18.17 -13.17
C ALA A 652 8.52 -18.35 -11.72
N GLU A 653 7.70 -17.45 -11.19
CA GLU A 653 7.07 -17.59 -9.88
C GLU A 653 6.11 -18.78 -9.84
N ALA A 654 5.24 -18.92 -10.86
CA ALA A 654 4.26 -19.98 -10.95
C ALA A 654 4.90 -21.38 -11.05
N LEU A 655 6.07 -21.51 -11.70
CA LEU A 655 6.84 -22.75 -11.74
C LEU A 655 7.33 -23.18 -10.35
N GLY A 656 7.50 -22.25 -9.43
CA GLY A 656 7.84 -22.54 -8.03
C GLY A 656 6.80 -23.38 -7.27
N GLU A 657 5.58 -23.50 -7.79
CA GLU A 657 4.53 -24.34 -7.20
C GLU A 657 4.71 -25.84 -7.53
N PHE A 658 5.56 -26.17 -8.50
CA PHE A 658 5.79 -27.55 -8.95
C PHE A 658 6.91 -28.23 -8.14
N ALA A 659 6.65 -28.50 -6.87
CA ALA A 659 7.61 -29.08 -5.96
C ALA A 659 8.20 -30.39 -6.51
N GLY A 660 9.55 -30.50 -6.54
CA GLY A 660 10.27 -31.67 -6.98
C GLY A 660 10.26 -31.92 -8.51
N ASP A 661 9.64 -31.07 -9.34
CA ASP A 661 9.62 -31.25 -10.80
C ASP A 661 10.97 -30.86 -11.43
N ALA A 662 11.71 -31.86 -11.90
CA ALA A 662 13.05 -31.67 -12.47
C ALA A 662 13.03 -30.86 -13.79
N THR A 663 11.93 -30.90 -14.56
CA THR A 663 11.79 -30.17 -15.83
C THR A 663 11.61 -28.68 -15.55
N ALA A 664 10.74 -28.35 -14.61
CA ALA A 664 10.53 -26.97 -14.15
C ALA A 664 11.83 -26.41 -13.53
N ALA A 665 12.52 -27.18 -12.67
CA ALA A 665 13.80 -26.79 -12.08
C ALA A 665 14.86 -26.47 -13.14
N ALA A 666 15.01 -27.33 -14.15
CA ALA A 666 15.98 -27.12 -15.23
C ALA A 666 15.66 -25.86 -16.06
N ALA A 667 14.37 -25.57 -16.28
CA ALA A 667 13.95 -24.36 -16.98
C ALA A 667 14.30 -23.09 -16.16
N LEU A 668 14.00 -23.07 -14.85
CA LEU A 668 14.35 -21.97 -13.96
C LEU A 668 15.88 -21.78 -13.81
N GLU A 669 16.68 -22.86 -13.73
CA GLU A 669 18.13 -22.76 -13.79
C GLU A 669 18.60 -22.11 -15.12
N GLY A 670 17.89 -22.37 -16.22
CA GLY A 670 18.12 -21.71 -17.52
C GLY A 670 17.91 -20.19 -17.42
N VAL A 671 16.82 -19.77 -16.81
CA VAL A 671 16.52 -18.34 -16.54
C VAL A 671 17.63 -17.70 -15.71
N VAL A 672 18.03 -18.31 -14.61
CA VAL A 672 19.09 -17.74 -13.73
C VAL A 672 20.41 -17.53 -14.50
N ARG A 673 20.72 -18.37 -15.50
CA ARG A 673 21.96 -18.25 -16.29
C ARG A 673 21.91 -17.19 -17.39
N SER A 674 20.78 -16.98 -18.04
CA SER A 674 20.75 -16.25 -19.33
C SER A 674 19.74 -15.10 -19.41
N GLU A 675 18.86 -14.94 -18.44
CA GLU A 675 17.85 -13.86 -18.46
C GLU A 675 18.50 -12.50 -18.12
N PRO A 676 18.30 -11.45 -18.93
CA PRO A 676 18.86 -10.13 -18.68
C PRO A 676 18.07 -9.31 -17.66
N LYS A 677 16.76 -9.60 -17.43
CA LYS A 677 15.90 -8.85 -16.52
C LYS A 677 16.03 -9.38 -15.09
N VAL A 678 16.51 -8.51 -14.21
CA VAL A 678 16.90 -8.90 -12.84
C VAL A 678 15.72 -9.42 -11.99
N TYR A 679 14.51 -8.93 -12.22
CA TYR A 679 13.33 -9.39 -11.50
C TYR A 679 12.89 -10.80 -11.92
N VAL A 680 13.00 -11.14 -13.20
CA VAL A 680 12.74 -12.50 -13.69
C VAL A 680 13.76 -13.49 -13.11
N VAL A 681 15.05 -13.09 -13.05
CA VAL A 681 16.10 -13.91 -12.39
C VAL A 681 15.78 -14.09 -10.91
N ALA A 682 15.38 -13.03 -10.24
CA ALA A 682 15.03 -13.03 -8.82
C ALA A 682 13.84 -13.96 -8.53
N ALA A 683 12.79 -13.91 -9.32
CA ALA A 683 11.65 -14.82 -9.25
C ALA A 683 12.07 -16.29 -9.42
N ALA A 684 12.93 -16.58 -10.41
CA ALA A 684 13.45 -17.93 -10.63
C ALA A 684 14.27 -18.44 -9.43
N LEU A 685 15.06 -17.58 -8.80
CA LEU A 685 15.85 -17.95 -7.60
C LEU A 685 14.95 -18.35 -6.44
N LYS A 686 13.99 -17.53 -6.10
CA LYS A 686 13.03 -17.84 -5.03
C LYS A 686 12.28 -19.14 -5.31
N SER A 687 11.83 -19.32 -6.56
CA SER A 687 11.10 -20.51 -7.02
C SER A 687 11.94 -21.79 -6.93
N LEU A 688 13.24 -21.73 -7.25
CA LEU A 688 14.14 -22.88 -7.05
C LEU A 688 14.23 -23.31 -5.59
N GLY A 689 14.25 -22.36 -4.66
CA GLY A 689 14.16 -22.66 -3.22
C GLY A 689 12.84 -23.29 -2.83
N LYS A 690 11.75 -22.68 -3.24
CA LYS A 690 10.38 -23.10 -2.91
C LYS A 690 10.07 -24.51 -3.41
N MET A 691 10.47 -24.84 -4.63
CA MET A 691 10.25 -26.16 -5.22
C MET A 691 11.24 -27.25 -4.75
N GLN A 692 12.17 -26.94 -3.84
CA GLN A 692 13.16 -27.88 -3.31
C GLN A 692 14.03 -28.49 -4.43
N ALA A 693 14.48 -27.66 -5.38
CA ALA A 693 15.25 -28.13 -6.52
C ALA A 693 16.61 -28.71 -6.08
N PRO A 694 17.10 -29.80 -6.69
CA PRO A 694 18.30 -30.52 -6.21
C PRO A 694 19.58 -29.69 -6.09
N LYS A 695 19.72 -28.62 -6.90
CA LYS A 695 20.88 -27.71 -6.90
C LYS A 695 20.55 -26.32 -6.33
N ALA A 696 19.36 -26.16 -5.73
CA ALA A 696 18.89 -24.86 -5.28
C ALA A 696 19.90 -24.18 -4.36
N PHE A 697 20.43 -24.86 -3.35
CA PHE A 697 21.38 -24.27 -2.41
C PHE A 697 22.58 -23.63 -3.10
N GLU A 698 23.25 -24.37 -4.01
CA GLU A 698 24.46 -23.87 -4.70
C GLU A 698 24.13 -22.70 -5.64
N THR A 699 22.99 -22.75 -6.33
CA THR A 699 22.50 -21.68 -7.21
C THR A 699 22.20 -20.42 -6.41
N LEU A 700 21.47 -20.54 -5.30
CA LEU A 700 21.11 -19.44 -4.41
C LEU A 700 22.37 -18.83 -3.76
N ARG A 701 23.28 -19.65 -3.27
CA ARG A 701 24.56 -19.19 -2.70
C ARG A 701 25.39 -18.41 -3.72
N SER A 702 25.47 -18.88 -4.95
CA SER A 702 26.20 -18.19 -6.04
C SER A 702 25.55 -16.84 -6.39
N ALA A 703 24.24 -16.74 -6.33
CA ALA A 703 23.48 -15.53 -6.65
C ALA A 703 23.73 -14.38 -5.64
N LEU A 704 24.14 -14.69 -4.40
CA LEU A 704 24.48 -13.67 -3.40
C LEU A 704 25.69 -12.80 -3.82
N GLY A 705 26.50 -13.24 -4.79
CA GLY A 705 27.59 -12.44 -5.36
C GLY A 705 27.18 -11.47 -6.46
N ARG A 706 25.90 -11.40 -6.86
CA ARG A 706 25.40 -10.59 -7.99
C ARG A 706 24.76 -9.29 -7.49
N ASP A 707 25.24 -8.15 -8.00
CA ASP A 707 24.57 -6.85 -7.80
C ASP A 707 23.36 -6.72 -8.73
N SER A 708 22.35 -5.98 -8.28
CA SER A 708 21.15 -5.70 -9.07
C SER A 708 20.41 -4.49 -8.50
N HIS A 709 19.52 -3.90 -9.30
CA HIS A 709 18.61 -2.88 -8.81
C HIS A 709 17.95 -3.33 -7.49
N ARG A 710 17.99 -2.48 -6.45
CA ARG A 710 17.47 -2.77 -5.11
C ARG A 710 17.99 -4.07 -4.48
N ASP A 711 19.11 -4.60 -4.94
CA ASP A 711 19.61 -5.93 -4.52
C ASP A 711 18.59 -7.08 -4.70
N VAL A 712 17.65 -6.98 -5.63
CA VAL A 712 16.54 -7.93 -5.76
C VAL A 712 17.02 -9.38 -5.96
N ILE A 713 18.14 -9.59 -6.67
CA ILE A 713 18.71 -10.93 -6.84
C ILE A 713 19.18 -11.50 -5.49
N ARG A 714 19.86 -10.71 -4.65
CA ARG A 714 20.29 -11.15 -3.31
C ARG A 714 19.12 -11.37 -2.38
N GLN A 715 18.14 -10.46 -2.40
CA GLN A 715 16.92 -10.60 -1.61
C GLN A 715 16.23 -11.93 -1.90
N LYS A 716 15.93 -12.21 -3.18
CA LYS A 716 15.21 -13.42 -3.57
C LYS A 716 16.06 -14.70 -3.43
N ALA A 717 17.37 -14.58 -3.47
CA ALA A 717 18.25 -15.70 -3.12
C ALA A 717 18.14 -16.04 -1.62
N LEU A 718 18.12 -15.04 -0.73
CA LEU A 718 17.96 -15.23 0.72
C LEU A 718 16.57 -15.74 1.08
N GLU A 719 15.52 -15.21 0.45
CA GLU A 719 14.17 -15.75 0.57
C GLU A 719 14.10 -17.21 0.09
N GLY A 720 14.75 -17.53 -1.04
CA GLY A 720 14.85 -18.88 -1.57
C GLY A 720 15.57 -19.84 -0.61
N LEU A 721 16.61 -19.38 0.09
CA LEU A 721 17.28 -20.18 1.13
C LEU A 721 16.33 -20.44 2.32
N ALA A 722 15.51 -19.45 2.69
CA ALA A 722 14.51 -19.61 3.74
C ALA A 722 13.40 -20.59 3.34
N GLU A 723 12.98 -20.57 2.06
CA GLU A 723 11.99 -21.52 1.53
C GLU A 723 12.57 -22.94 1.41
N LEU A 724 13.85 -23.06 1.04
CA LEU A 724 14.55 -24.34 0.97
C LEU A 724 14.66 -25.00 2.35
N GLY A 725 14.84 -24.21 3.40
CA GLY A 725 14.86 -24.68 4.79
C GLY A 725 16.08 -25.53 5.17
N ASP A 726 17.08 -25.64 4.31
CA ASP A 726 18.27 -26.46 4.52
C ASP A 726 19.19 -25.87 5.60
N ALA A 727 19.73 -26.71 6.47
CA ALA A 727 20.63 -26.30 7.53
C ALA A 727 21.84 -25.43 7.09
N PRO A 728 22.44 -25.63 5.90
CA PRO A 728 23.50 -24.76 5.39
C PRO A 728 23.04 -23.32 5.06
N GLY A 729 21.74 -23.06 4.93
CA GLY A 729 21.20 -21.72 4.70
C GLY A 729 21.37 -20.80 5.90
N LEU A 730 21.26 -21.31 7.12
CA LEU A 730 21.33 -20.51 8.35
C LEU A 730 22.67 -19.74 8.50
N PRO A 731 23.86 -20.34 8.33
CA PRO A 731 25.12 -19.58 8.37
C PRO A 731 25.21 -18.46 7.34
N LEU A 732 24.68 -18.66 6.13
CA LEU A 732 24.65 -17.63 5.10
C LEU A 732 23.70 -16.49 5.49
N ALA A 733 22.50 -16.79 5.97
CA ALA A 733 21.57 -15.76 6.44
C ALA A 733 22.18 -14.96 7.61
N LEU A 734 22.85 -15.59 8.58
CA LEU A 734 23.58 -14.92 9.65
C LEU A 734 24.72 -14.03 9.13
N GLU A 735 25.42 -14.45 8.10
CA GLU A 735 26.49 -13.65 7.47
C GLU A 735 25.91 -12.40 6.80
N TRP A 736 24.82 -12.54 6.02
CA TRP A 736 24.21 -11.44 5.29
C TRP A 736 23.36 -10.52 6.18
N ALA A 737 22.89 -10.96 7.35
CA ALA A 737 22.21 -10.13 8.32
C ALA A 737 23.14 -9.15 9.07
N ARG A 738 24.48 -9.29 8.95
CA ARG A 738 25.45 -8.42 9.66
C ARG A 738 25.37 -6.99 9.19
N TYR A 739 25.62 -6.07 10.12
CA TYR A 739 25.78 -4.66 9.83
C TYR A 739 26.93 -4.44 8.84
N GLY A 740 26.73 -3.58 7.82
CA GLY A 740 27.67 -3.35 6.72
C GLY A 740 27.41 -4.16 5.45
N ARG A 741 26.46 -5.09 5.48
CA ARG A 741 25.93 -5.71 4.24
C ARG A 741 24.96 -4.76 3.53
N PRO A 742 24.78 -4.86 2.19
CA PRO A 742 23.84 -4.03 1.46
C PRO A 742 22.46 -4.03 2.14
N PRO A 743 21.88 -2.87 2.39
CA PRO A 743 20.72 -2.75 3.28
C PRO A 743 19.54 -3.66 2.92
N ARG A 744 19.15 -3.71 1.64
CA ARG A 744 18.03 -4.55 1.18
C ARG A 744 18.29 -6.05 1.29
N ALA A 745 19.51 -6.48 0.98
CA ALA A 745 19.91 -7.89 1.17
C ALA A 745 19.96 -8.22 2.66
N ARG A 746 20.42 -7.29 3.51
CA ARG A 746 20.46 -7.45 4.96
C ARG A 746 19.06 -7.63 5.55
N GLU A 747 18.07 -6.83 5.11
CA GLU A 747 16.66 -6.99 5.49
C GLU A 747 16.16 -8.41 5.19
N ALA A 748 16.32 -8.86 3.95
CA ALA A 748 15.90 -10.20 3.54
C ALA A 748 16.61 -11.31 4.33
N ALA A 749 17.87 -11.11 4.68
CA ALA A 749 18.63 -12.05 5.51
C ALA A 749 18.07 -12.12 6.94
N ILE A 750 17.73 -10.98 7.54
CA ILE A 750 17.12 -10.91 8.87
C ILE A 750 15.76 -11.63 8.86
N GLU A 751 14.93 -11.39 7.85
CA GLU A 751 13.65 -12.09 7.72
C GLU A 751 13.83 -13.61 7.52
N ALA A 752 14.82 -14.02 6.71
CA ALA A 752 15.14 -15.43 6.51
C ALA A 752 15.51 -16.15 7.82
N LEU A 753 16.16 -15.44 8.77
CA LEU A 753 16.48 -16.01 10.09
C LEU A 753 15.23 -16.39 10.88
N GLY A 754 14.09 -15.74 10.67
CA GLY A 754 12.82 -16.10 11.31
C GLY A 754 12.37 -17.52 10.98
N LYS A 755 12.61 -17.97 9.75
CA LYS A 755 12.28 -19.34 9.30
C LYS A 755 13.40 -20.34 9.61
N LEU A 756 14.64 -20.01 9.24
CA LEU A 756 15.80 -20.89 9.33
C LEU A 756 16.27 -21.12 10.78
N GLY A 757 16.05 -20.15 11.66
CA GLY A 757 16.55 -20.16 13.04
C GLY A 757 15.60 -20.71 14.08
N ARG A 758 14.54 -21.39 13.69
CA ARG A 758 13.54 -21.94 14.63
C ARG A 758 14.20 -22.88 15.64
N GLY A 759 14.06 -22.56 16.93
CA GLY A 759 14.66 -23.32 18.03
C GLY A 759 16.14 -23.02 18.31
N ASP A 760 16.76 -22.07 17.59
CA ASP A 760 18.15 -21.67 17.85
C ASP A 760 18.21 -20.45 18.76
N ASP A 761 18.77 -20.63 19.96
CA ASP A 761 18.90 -19.56 20.97
C ASP A 761 19.83 -18.42 20.55
N ASN A 762 20.80 -18.67 19.65
CA ASN A 762 21.69 -17.61 19.15
C ASN A 762 20.92 -16.72 18.18
N VAL A 763 20.12 -17.31 17.30
CA VAL A 763 19.25 -16.56 16.38
C VAL A 763 18.26 -15.74 17.17
N PHE A 764 17.59 -16.31 18.17
CA PHE A 764 16.66 -15.58 19.03
C PHE A 764 17.32 -14.35 19.67
N ARG A 765 18.50 -14.52 20.29
CA ARG A 765 19.23 -13.40 20.90
C ARG A 765 19.68 -12.37 19.88
N TYR A 766 20.13 -12.82 18.71
CA TYR A 766 20.57 -11.92 17.65
C TYR A 766 19.40 -11.07 17.13
N LEU A 767 18.26 -11.67 16.77
CA LEU A 767 17.06 -10.95 16.32
C LEU A 767 16.57 -9.96 17.39
N THR A 768 16.55 -10.36 18.66
CA THR A 768 16.18 -9.46 19.76
C THR A 768 17.12 -8.26 19.85
N SER A 769 18.43 -8.44 19.63
CA SER A 769 19.40 -7.34 19.64
C SER A 769 19.20 -6.34 18.48
N LEU A 770 18.66 -6.78 17.34
CA LEU A 770 18.37 -5.94 16.19
C LEU A 770 17.19 -4.96 16.38
N LEU A 771 16.40 -5.12 17.43
CA LEU A 771 15.37 -4.13 17.79
C LEU A 771 15.96 -2.76 18.16
N ALA A 772 17.25 -2.69 18.49
CA ALA A 772 18.00 -1.46 18.71
C ALA A 772 18.90 -1.06 17.54
N ASP A 773 18.74 -1.67 16.37
CA ASP A 773 19.55 -1.36 15.19
C ASP A 773 19.33 0.08 14.74
N PRO A 774 20.38 0.82 14.36
CA PRO A 774 20.23 2.20 13.88
C PRO A 774 19.44 2.30 12.57
N TYR A 775 19.42 1.24 11.76
CA TYR A 775 18.70 1.20 10.49
C TYR A 775 17.26 0.72 10.71
N VAL A 776 16.30 1.59 10.46
CA VAL A 776 14.87 1.36 10.76
C VAL A 776 14.32 0.10 10.08
N TRP A 777 14.70 -0.16 8.84
CA TRP A 777 14.24 -1.33 8.09
C TRP A 777 14.80 -2.65 8.67
N ALA A 778 16.00 -2.65 9.26
CA ALA A 778 16.50 -3.81 9.99
C ALA A 778 15.71 -4.05 11.29
N ARG A 779 15.27 -3.01 11.99
CA ARG A 779 14.35 -3.14 13.13
C ARG A 779 13.03 -3.77 12.70
N ARG A 780 12.45 -3.29 11.59
CA ARG A 780 11.23 -3.85 11.01
C ARG A 780 11.40 -5.33 10.64
N ALA A 781 12.45 -5.67 9.90
CA ALA A 781 12.74 -7.05 9.54
C ALA A 781 12.93 -7.96 10.76
N ALA A 782 13.53 -7.45 11.85
CA ALA A 782 13.68 -8.19 13.10
C ALA A 782 12.34 -8.44 13.80
N LEU A 783 11.40 -7.49 13.79
CA LEU A 783 10.04 -7.65 14.31
C LEU A 783 9.30 -8.75 13.55
N THR A 784 9.31 -8.68 12.22
CA THR A 784 8.73 -9.73 11.35
C THR A 784 9.37 -11.09 11.62
N ALA A 785 10.72 -11.17 11.69
CA ALA A 785 11.45 -12.40 11.93
C ALA A 785 11.17 -13.01 13.32
N LEU A 786 11.02 -12.20 14.37
CA LEU A 786 10.66 -12.69 15.72
C LEU A 786 9.24 -13.29 15.73
N GLY A 787 8.32 -12.70 14.98
CA GLY A 787 6.98 -13.27 14.78
C GLY A 787 7.02 -14.62 14.05
N GLU A 788 7.86 -14.75 13.00
CA GLU A 788 8.05 -16.00 12.22
C GLU A 788 8.80 -17.08 12.99
N LEU A 789 9.77 -16.69 13.82
CA LEU A 789 10.53 -17.61 14.67
C LEU A 789 9.61 -18.40 15.61
N GLY A 790 8.49 -17.81 16.03
CA GLY A 790 7.46 -18.42 16.84
C GLY A 790 7.86 -18.63 18.30
N ASP A 791 8.93 -17.99 18.78
CA ASP A 791 9.42 -18.13 20.15
C ASP A 791 8.71 -17.17 21.09
N ALA A 792 7.86 -17.70 21.95
CA ALA A 792 7.07 -16.92 22.88
C ALA A 792 7.88 -16.10 23.92
N ARG A 793 9.16 -16.40 24.09
CA ARG A 793 10.08 -15.60 24.94
C ARG A 793 10.26 -14.18 24.41
N ALA A 794 9.93 -13.93 23.14
CA ALA A 794 9.97 -12.59 22.55
C ALA A 794 8.85 -11.66 23.05
N LEU A 795 7.72 -12.19 23.54
CA LEU A 795 6.54 -11.40 23.92
C LEU A 795 6.86 -10.21 24.85
N PRO A 796 7.56 -10.37 26.00
CA PRO A 796 7.82 -9.23 26.88
C PRO A 796 8.66 -8.14 26.21
N THR A 797 9.61 -8.53 25.35
CA THR A 797 10.46 -7.57 24.64
C THR A 797 9.70 -6.84 23.55
N LEU A 798 8.86 -7.52 22.80
CA LEU A 798 8.02 -6.92 21.76
C LEU A 798 6.95 -6.00 22.36
N GLU A 799 6.35 -6.37 23.51
CA GLU A 799 5.41 -5.54 24.24
C GLU A 799 6.09 -4.25 24.77
N ALA A 800 7.29 -4.38 25.32
CA ALA A 800 8.07 -3.22 25.73
C ALA A 800 8.49 -2.33 24.55
N PHE A 801 8.84 -2.93 23.41
CA PHE A 801 9.15 -2.21 22.18
C PHE A 801 7.93 -1.42 21.68
N ALA A 802 6.78 -2.07 21.52
CA ALA A 802 5.55 -1.43 21.05
C ALA A 802 5.09 -0.28 21.97
N ALA A 803 5.31 -0.40 23.28
CA ALA A 803 4.95 0.64 24.24
C ALA A 803 5.86 1.88 24.22
N ASN A 804 7.09 1.77 23.72
CA ASN A 804 8.10 2.84 23.78
C ASN A 804 8.53 3.39 22.40
N GLU A 805 8.19 2.69 21.32
CA GLU A 805 8.49 3.15 19.95
C GLU A 805 7.57 4.31 19.59
N ILE A 806 8.13 5.32 18.91
CA ILE A 806 7.38 6.49 18.47
C ILE A 806 6.96 6.39 16.99
N GLU A 807 7.64 5.53 16.22
CA GLU A 807 7.31 5.31 14.82
C GLU A 807 6.16 4.31 14.71
N ARG A 808 4.98 4.78 14.29
CA ARG A 808 3.75 4.00 14.28
C ARG A 808 3.86 2.72 13.43
N ARG A 809 4.56 2.78 12.31
CA ARG A 809 4.79 1.61 11.46
C ARG A 809 5.52 0.49 12.19
N LEU A 810 6.54 0.82 12.98
CA LEU A 810 7.27 -0.16 13.79
C LEU A 810 6.44 -0.67 14.98
N GLN A 811 5.65 0.21 15.62
CA GLN A 811 4.68 -0.22 16.64
C GLN A 811 3.74 -1.27 16.06
N ARG A 812 3.18 -0.99 14.87
CA ARG A 812 2.26 -1.87 14.17
C ARG A 812 2.89 -3.24 13.87
N GLU A 813 4.11 -3.27 13.35
CA GLU A 813 4.83 -4.52 13.11
C GLU A 813 5.05 -5.31 14.41
N ALA A 814 5.38 -4.64 15.51
CA ALA A 814 5.49 -5.29 16.81
C ALA A 814 4.15 -5.86 17.30
N GLU A 815 3.05 -5.12 17.16
CA GLU A 815 1.69 -5.56 17.48
C GLU A 815 1.30 -6.80 16.65
N ILE A 816 1.62 -6.83 15.36
CA ILE A 816 1.41 -7.99 14.47
C ILE A 816 2.22 -9.21 14.93
N ALA A 817 3.51 -9.01 15.26
CA ALA A 817 4.37 -10.08 15.76
C ALA A 817 3.84 -10.64 17.11
N ILE A 818 3.41 -9.78 18.03
CA ILE A 818 2.80 -10.16 19.31
C ILE A 818 1.53 -11.01 19.09
N ASP A 819 0.63 -10.54 18.22
CA ASP A 819 -0.60 -11.25 17.92
C ASP A 819 -0.32 -12.65 17.32
N LYS A 820 0.62 -12.73 16.39
CA LYS A 820 1.07 -13.97 15.78
C LYS A 820 1.60 -14.98 16.85
N LEU A 821 2.45 -14.50 17.75
CA LEU A 821 3.00 -15.34 18.82
C LEU A 821 1.91 -15.79 19.81
N ARG A 822 0.99 -14.92 20.20
CA ARG A 822 -0.13 -15.25 21.08
C ARG A 822 -1.06 -16.30 20.47
N ARG A 823 -1.36 -16.17 19.18
CA ARG A 823 -2.16 -17.17 18.43
C ARG A 823 -1.44 -18.51 18.36
N ALA A 824 -0.15 -18.53 18.07
CA ALA A 824 0.64 -19.74 18.03
C ALA A 824 0.63 -20.44 19.40
N GLN A 825 0.76 -19.69 20.51
CA GLN A 825 0.64 -20.24 21.87
C GLN A 825 -0.76 -20.80 22.15
N ALA A 826 -1.81 -20.09 21.76
CA ALA A 826 -3.19 -20.56 21.96
C ALA A 826 -3.44 -21.85 21.17
N ALA A 827 -3.05 -21.90 19.90
CA ALA A 827 -3.16 -23.10 19.07
C ALA A 827 -2.39 -24.29 19.65
N LYS A 828 -1.18 -24.06 20.17
CA LYS A 828 -0.39 -25.10 20.83
C LYS A 828 -1.08 -25.63 22.08
N ARG A 829 -1.62 -24.76 22.95
CA ARG A 829 -2.37 -25.17 24.14
C ARG A 829 -3.59 -26.04 23.77
N THR A 830 -4.36 -25.58 22.76
CA THR A 830 -5.52 -26.34 22.27
C THR A 830 -5.12 -27.72 21.73
N ALA A 831 -4.01 -27.78 20.95
CA ALA A 831 -3.48 -29.06 20.45
C ALA A 831 -3.02 -29.99 21.59
N ASP A 832 -2.33 -29.46 22.61
CA ASP A 832 -1.87 -30.20 23.76
C ASP A 832 -3.05 -30.71 24.62
N ASP A 833 -4.12 -29.91 24.75
CA ASP A 833 -5.36 -30.31 25.46
C ASP A 833 -6.08 -31.42 24.68
N LEU A 834 -6.21 -31.27 23.36
CA LEU A 834 -6.81 -32.29 22.49
C LEU A 834 -6.01 -33.61 22.51
N ALA A 835 -4.68 -33.53 22.50
CA ALA A 835 -3.82 -34.70 22.59
C ALA A 835 -4.00 -35.44 23.92
N ARG A 836 -4.13 -34.69 25.04
CA ARG A 836 -4.44 -35.27 26.37
C ARG A 836 -5.82 -35.96 26.41
N GLU A 837 -6.82 -35.32 25.81
CA GLU A 837 -8.17 -35.89 25.70
C GLU A 837 -8.18 -37.18 24.86
N VAL A 838 -7.49 -37.18 23.71
CA VAL A 838 -7.33 -38.36 22.86
C VAL A 838 -6.65 -39.49 23.60
N GLU A 839 -5.62 -39.22 24.41
CA GLU A 839 -4.93 -40.26 25.19
C GLU A 839 -5.81 -40.79 26.30
N THR A 840 -6.58 -39.93 26.96
CA THR A 840 -7.58 -40.33 27.97
C THR A 840 -8.66 -41.27 27.35
N LEU A 841 -9.22 -40.88 26.20
CA LEU A 841 -10.18 -41.70 25.47
C LEU A 841 -9.62 -43.04 25.02
N LYS A 842 -8.37 -43.09 24.57
CA LYS A 842 -7.68 -44.36 24.24
C LYS A 842 -7.57 -45.26 25.47
N GLN A 843 -7.25 -44.73 26.62
CA GLN A 843 -7.15 -45.45 27.88
C GLN A 843 -8.52 -46.02 28.30
N GLU A 844 -9.59 -45.23 28.21
CA GLU A 844 -10.95 -45.66 28.52
C GLU A 844 -11.40 -46.77 27.56
N VAL A 845 -11.16 -46.64 26.26
CA VAL A 845 -11.47 -47.68 25.26
C VAL A 845 -10.72 -48.98 25.55
N ARG A 846 -9.43 -48.86 25.97
CA ARG A 846 -8.64 -50.03 26.38
C ARG A 846 -9.24 -50.71 27.58
N THR A 847 -9.61 -49.94 28.63
CA THR A 847 -10.26 -50.45 29.86
C THR A 847 -11.63 -51.11 29.56
N LEU A 848 -12.42 -50.50 28.65
CA LEU A 848 -13.70 -51.07 28.23
C LEU A 848 -13.52 -52.38 27.44
N ARG A 849 -12.52 -52.49 26.58
CA ARG A 849 -12.17 -53.73 25.88
C ARG A 849 -11.73 -54.81 26.83
N GLU A 850 -10.94 -54.53 27.85
CA GLU A 850 -10.51 -55.45 28.86
C GLU A 850 -11.70 -55.95 29.72
N LYS A 851 -12.62 -55.05 30.08
CA LYS A 851 -13.86 -55.41 30.77
C LYS A 851 -14.78 -56.26 29.90
N ALA A 852 -14.88 -56.02 28.62
CA ALA A 852 -15.68 -56.77 27.67
C ALA A 852 -15.10 -58.16 27.35
N ALA A 853 -13.79 -58.34 27.47
CA ALA A 853 -13.09 -59.63 27.29
C ALA A 853 -13.02 -60.47 28.54
N ALA A 854 -13.44 -60.00 29.72
CA ALA A 854 -13.48 -60.79 30.97
C ALA A 854 -14.64 -61.74 30.90
N PRO A 855 -14.45 -63.05 31.24
CA PRO A 855 -15.52 -64.05 31.26
C PRO A 855 -16.58 -63.72 32.32
N PRO A 856 -17.87 -63.94 32.03
CA PRO A 856 -18.92 -63.68 33.02
C PRO A 856 -18.67 -64.49 34.30
N ARG A 857 -18.68 -63.82 35.44
CA ARG A 857 -18.60 -64.45 36.76
C ARG A 857 -19.87 -65.29 37.10
#